data_9d7e811ea66b514b75e5b46c9116d9b1
#
_entry.id   9d7e811ea66b514b75e5b46c9116d9b1
#
_cell.length_a   1.000
_cell.length_b   1.000
_cell.length_c   1.000
_cell.angle_alpha   90.00
_cell.angle_beta   90.00
_cell.angle_gamma   90.00
#
_symmetry.space_group_name_H-M   'P 1'
#
loop_
_entity.id
_entity.type
_entity.pdbx_description
1 polymer ?
#
loop_
_entity_poly.entity_id
_entity_poly.type
_entity_poly.pdbx_seq_one_letter_code
_entity_poly.pdbx_strand_id
1 'polypeptide(L)'
;MAFHLLVMALFGAATVVSLRPLLVNAADGVAIKPAGDQLWQVSLLEGQLRALLNEPGTFFQGYFYYGMGDALYGSDLLLGLLLIFAPLRLALGNADLAFNLTWHGAFWLNAVLMYVAVLALTRNRWAALVAGAVFGFGAIQINYAQSHFQYAGSWWIPLALLFSVRFERTKSWKEFTAAVLCVWLQFVTVAMLAFMAGFVVLTFAVIPGLWWSARNRSWRVPLRMLVATTVVTAAFLPVVLGYLEFSNDWSAEREITEVQGGSLQLRDYLSPSSRLHWYEGMQEKFPVPTGERRAFPGFVPLALGVWGLVWGGRALFSRAPYGWYAIGALSLLVWSVVLSLGPHWKIDETVTDVELPYLFLFENLSMFKAVRVVARFALMGNLALALLSGIAVAKLAVRFRGRPQLASLLGVGIATVVLVESFTVPVNVNPLPDDADLQRLLAGALPGPTLFVPVSGGDEVRRIWFATRAESGPLLNGYSGFIWPQYWYFRDAAAEVTAANVSGLARALAAYGVRNVVLERTREGAEQLAAWETLAGDEAVESTVNAGGWTLLQLAPSTVVAQGPWSQLERTIVLTSAPGDAGLLTWLTLANNRDRPWLPPNGSQVRHALVKWWNGEGRLVLQFDTELMPPPFLAAENSHSVIVHLFTPAEPGRYDLTIEADGETIVDRAVDVGDSPPASFDGTMVGLGAGLTGVLARPFAGRPGQSFRLHVDALNTGSVEWGDKGNIKLGWRWYRVLPNGDEIETPYEGRFPLLGHLTGPIWPGNGYSFRGLVTTPPEPGSFKLRVLMVAEMVGWLDAPPVVIDVVLRRED
;
A
#
# COMPACT_ATOMS: atom_id res chain seq x y z
N MET A 1 -0.20 41.93 14.74
CA MET A 1 1.03 41.15 14.51
C MET A 1 1.38 40.29 15.73
N ALA A 2 1.65 40.87 16.91
CA ALA A 2 2.06 40.10 18.10
C ALA A 2 1.14 38.93 18.48
N PHE A 3 -0.18 39.09 18.41
CA PHE A 3 -1.13 38.03 18.70
C PHE A 3 -1.00 36.82 17.76
N HIS A 4 -0.79 37.04 16.46
CA HIS A 4 -0.63 35.97 15.49
C HIS A 4 0.68 35.20 15.69
N LEU A 5 1.76 35.90 16.03
CA LEU A 5 3.03 35.28 16.41
C LEU A 5 2.89 34.42 17.67
N LEU A 6 2.14 34.92 18.68
CA LEU A 6 1.84 34.13 19.88
C LEU A 6 1.05 32.86 19.57
N VAL A 7 0.08 32.92 18.67
CA VAL A 7 -0.68 31.72 18.22
C VAL A 7 0.23 30.74 17.52
N MET A 8 1.12 31.20 16.63
CA MET A 8 2.11 30.34 15.96
C MET A 8 3.03 29.66 16.98
N ALA A 9 3.52 30.40 17.97
CA ALA A 9 4.33 29.84 19.05
C ALA A 9 3.55 28.84 19.92
N LEU A 10 2.28 29.11 20.23
CA LEU A 10 1.40 28.19 20.96
C LEU A 10 1.24 26.86 20.20
N PHE A 11 0.98 26.92 18.89
CA PHE A 11 0.88 25.71 18.07
C PHE A 11 2.22 24.98 17.96
N GLY A 12 3.35 25.70 17.92
CA GLY A 12 4.68 25.11 18.02
C GLY A 12 4.89 24.34 19.33
N ALA A 13 4.55 24.98 20.46
CA ALA A 13 4.60 24.32 21.77
C ALA A 13 3.67 23.09 21.85
N ALA A 14 2.43 23.21 21.34
CA ALA A 14 1.49 22.09 21.29
C ALA A 14 2.03 20.93 20.46
N THR A 15 2.70 21.20 19.33
CA THR A 15 3.36 20.18 18.50
C THR A 15 4.47 19.46 19.27
N VAL A 16 5.36 20.20 19.95
CA VAL A 16 6.41 19.60 20.77
C VAL A 16 5.83 18.73 21.87
N VAL A 17 4.77 19.19 22.54
CA VAL A 17 4.07 18.42 23.58
C VAL A 17 3.43 17.16 22.99
N SER A 18 2.80 17.25 21.82
CA SER A 18 2.12 16.11 21.17
C SER A 18 3.10 15.03 20.69
N LEU A 19 4.30 15.40 20.25
CA LEU A 19 5.32 14.49 19.73
C LEU A 19 6.46 14.22 20.72
N ARG A 20 6.28 14.56 22.00
CA ARG A 20 7.31 14.27 23.01
C ARG A 20 7.52 12.76 23.21
N PRO A 21 8.69 12.23 23.46
CA PRO A 21 9.99 12.90 23.59
C PRO A 21 10.78 12.98 22.25
N LEU A 22 10.11 12.86 21.10
CA LEU A 22 10.76 12.75 19.80
C LEU A 22 11.74 13.91 19.51
N LEU A 23 11.43 15.14 19.95
CA LEU A 23 12.32 16.28 19.70
C LEU A 23 13.67 16.15 20.43
N VAL A 24 13.68 15.60 21.64
CA VAL A 24 14.91 15.40 22.43
C VAL A 24 15.80 14.31 21.82
N ASN A 25 15.18 13.32 21.19
CA ASN A 25 15.87 12.18 20.54
C ASN A 25 15.86 12.31 19.02
N ALA A 26 15.73 13.53 18.48
CA ALA A 26 15.47 13.71 17.07
C ALA A 26 16.62 13.27 16.14
N ALA A 27 17.84 13.24 16.63
CA ALA A 27 19.00 12.80 15.85
C ALA A 27 19.26 11.29 15.93
N ASP A 28 18.87 10.66 17.03
CA ASP A 28 19.29 9.29 17.39
C ASP A 28 18.11 8.33 17.56
N GLY A 29 16.89 8.82 17.38
CA GLY A 29 15.68 8.05 17.55
C GLY A 29 14.61 8.37 16.54
N VAL A 30 13.65 7.48 16.43
CA VAL A 30 12.47 7.64 15.58
C VAL A 30 11.24 7.10 16.29
N ALA A 31 10.09 7.74 16.06
CA ALA A 31 8.84 7.25 16.61
C ALA A 31 8.40 6.02 15.81
N ILE A 32 8.73 4.84 16.31
CA ILE A 32 8.52 3.57 15.60
C ILE A 32 7.30 2.85 16.15
N LYS A 33 6.42 2.37 15.24
CA LYS A 33 5.70 1.12 15.41
C LYS A 33 6.64 -0.06 15.12
N PRO A 34 6.36 -1.28 15.62
CA PRO A 34 7.21 -2.43 15.35
C PRO A 34 7.52 -2.68 13.87
N ALA A 35 6.65 -2.25 12.96
CA ALA A 35 6.80 -2.43 11.52
C ALA A 35 7.79 -1.48 10.83
N GLY A 36 8.25 -0.42 11.48
CA GLY A 36 9.33 0.44 10.94
C GLY A 36 8.97 1.31 9.75
N ASP A 37 7.70 1.61 9.47
CA ASP A 37 7.28 2.47 8.34
C ASP A 37 8.04 3.80 8.29
N GLN A 38 8.41 4.34 9.44
CA GLN A 38 9.13 5.62 9.53
C GLN A 38 10.56 5.51 9.00
N LEU A 39 11.25 4.37 9.23
CA LEU A 39 12.57 4.13 8.66
C LEU A 39 12.51 4.03 7.14
N TRP A 40 11.46 3.42 6.59
CA TRP A 40 11.21 3.41 5.16
C TRP A 40 10.93 4.81 4.62
N GLN A 41 10.08 5.60 5.29
CA GLN A 41 9.71 6.94 4.84
C GLN A 41 10.88 7.92 4.86
N VAL A 42 11.76 7.86 5.86
CA VAL A 42 12.98 8.67 5.85
C VAL A 42 13.93 8.25 4.73
N SER A 43 14.01 6.94 4.44
CA SER A 43 14.82 6.42 3.33
C SER A 43 14.24 6.82 1.98
N LEU A 44 12.91 6.82 1.85
CA LEU A 44 12.20 7.29 0.67
C LEU A 44 12.52 8.78 0.39
N LEU A 45 12.37 9.65 1.39
CA LEU A 45 12.65 11.08 1.25
C LEU A 45 14.14 11.35 0.93
N GLU A 46 15.06 10.63 1.56
CA GLU A 46 16.49 10.72 1.30
C GLU A 46 16.82 10.25 -0.13
N GLY A 47 16.26 9.12 -0.56
CA GLY A 47 16.43 8.61 -1.93
C GLY A 47 15.88 9.58 -2.98
N GLN A 48 14.70 10.15 -2.75
CA GLN A 48 14.11 11.18 -3.61
C GLN A 48 14.99 12.44 -3.69
N LEU A 49 15.49 12.92 -2.56
CA LEU A 49 16.37 14.09 -2.54
C LEU A 49 17.65 13.82 -3.34
N ARG A 50 18.26 12.66 -3.19
CA ARG A 50 19.46 12.29 -3.95
C ARG A 50 19.19 12.17 -5.44
N ALA A 51 18.10 11.52 -5.83
CA ALA A 51 17.70 11.44 -7.23
C ALA A 51 17.54 12.86 -7.83
N LEU A 52 16.84 13.77 -7.14
CA LEU A 52 16.69 15.15 -7.61
C LEU A 52 17.99 15.91 -7.76
N LEU A 53 18.98 15.65 -6.90
CA LEU A 53 20.26 16.37 -6.91
C LEU A 53 21.26 15.78 -7.91
N ASN A 54 21.29 14.46 -8.09
CA ASN A 54 22.32 13.77 -8.83
C ASN A 54 21.82 13.22 -10.19
N GLU A 55 20.62 12.59 -10.21
CA GLU A 55 20.10 11.89 -11.37
C GLU A 55 18.57 12.07 -11.48
N PRO A 56 18.07 13.28 -11.84
CA PRO A 56 16.63 13.55 -11.85
C PRO A 56 15.79 12.61 -12.72
N GLY A 57 16.40 12.02 -13.74
CA GLY A 57 15.74 11.05 -14.63
C GLY A 57 15.38 9.72 -13.96
N THR A 58 16.02 9.38 -12.84
CA THR A 58 15.76 8.15 -12.07
C THR A 58 14.79 8.36 -10.90
N PHE A 59 14.21 9.57 -10.77
CA PHE A 59 13.41 9.94 -9.61
C PHE A 59 12.29 8.94 -9.29
N PHE A 60 11.53 8.49 -10.29
CA PHE A 60 10.42 7.57 -10.09
C PHE A 60 10.85 6.12 -9.93
N GLN A 61 12.06 5.75 -10.33
CA GLN A 61 12.58 4.40 -10.15
C GLN A 61 12.73 4.03 -8.67
N GLY A 62 13.00 5.02 -7.81
CA GLY A 62 13.20 4.81 -6.38
C GLY A 62 14.57 4.20 -6.04
N TYR A 63 14.80 4.00 -4.75
CA TYR A 63 16.05 3.45 -4.22
C TYR A 63 15.94 1.96 -3.86
N PHE A 64 14.79 1.36 -4.10
CA PHE A 64 14.42 -0.03 -3.81
C PHE A 64 13.60 -0.59 -4.97
N TYR A 65 13.49 -1.91 -5.05
CA TYR A 65 12.89 -2.61 -6.19
C TYR A 65 13.61 -2.32 -7.51
N TYR A 66 14.93 -2.28 -7.47
CA TYR A 66 15.75 -2.02 -8.66
C TYR A 66 15.36 -2.95 -9.82
N GLY A 67 15.21 -2.36 -11.01
CA GLY A 67 14.87 -3.07 -12.23
C GLY A 67 13.41 -3.53 -12.35
N MET A 68 12.55 -3.22 -11.36
CA MET A 68 11.14 -3.63 -11.36
C MET A 68 10.20 -2.51 -11.84
N GLY A 69 10.72 -1.47 -12.49
CA GLY A 69 9.97 -0.33 -12.99
C GLY A 69 10.02 0.87 -12.06
N ASP A 70 9.07 1.79 -12.21
CA ASP A 70 9.01 3.04 -11.45
C ASP A 70 8.41 2.82 -10.06
N ALA A 71 9.24 2.33 -9.14
CA ALA A 71 8.84 1.83 -7.83
C ALA A 71 8.09 2.86 -6.95
N LEU A 72 8.28 4.15 -7.19
CA LEU A 72 7.59 5.18 -6.41
C LEU A 72 6.08 5.23 -6.67
N TYR A 73 5.59 4.77 -7.81
CA TYR A 73 4.15 4.70 -8.06
C TYR A 73 3.43 3.61 -7.25
N GLY A 74 4.15 2.68 -6.63
CA GLY A 74 3.59 1.71 -5.68
C GLY A 74 3.21 2.28 -4.32
N SER A 75 3.42 3.59 -4.07
CA SER A 75 3.16 4.24 -2.78
C SER A 75 2.87 5.75 -2.92
N ASP A 76 2.64 6.42 -1.77
CA ASP A 76 2.54 7.89 -1.73
C ASP A 76 3.90 8.54 -2.06
N LEU A 77 3.91 9.58 -2.92
CA LEU A 77 5.13 10.24 -3.35
C LEU A 77 5.78 11.14 -2.28
N LEU A 78 5.04 11.58 -1.28
CA LEU A 78 5.50 12.44 -0.17
C LEU A 78 6.14 13.78 -0.58
N LEU A 79 5.93 14.26 -1.83
CA LEU A 79 6.61 15.46 -2.35
C LEU A 79 6.35 16.73 -1.53
N GLY A 80 5.16 16.86 -0.95
CA GLY A 80 4.89 17.99 -0.05
C GLY A 80 5.77 17.94 1.20
N LEU A 81 5.98 16.76 1.78
CA LEU A 81 6.87 16.56 2.93
C LEU A 81 8.35 16.76 2.54
N LEU A 82 8.72 16.38 1.33
CA LEU A 82 10.06 16.61 0.78
C LEU A 82 10.41 18.12 0.74
N LEU A 83 9.41 19.00 0.50
CA LEU A 83 9.63 20.46 0.52
C LEU A 83 10.12 20.99 1.88
N ILE A 84 9.76 20.30 2.98
CA ILE A 84 10.25 20.64 4.33
C ILE A 84 11.54 19.88 4.62
N PHE A 85 11.55 18.58 4.28
CA PHE A 85 12.67 17.68 4.55
C PHE A 85 13.96 18.12 3.85
N ALA A 86 13.90 18.44 2.55
CA ALA A 86 15.08 18.72 1.75
C ALA A 86 15.93 19.89 2.30
N PRO A 87 15.38 21.10 2.58
CA PRO A 87 16.15 22.17 3.15
C PRO A 87 16.71 21.86 4.54
N LEU A 88 15.94 21.14 5.38
CA LEU A 88 16.43 20.70 6.69
C LEU A 88 17.57 19.69 6.55
N ARG A 89 17.43 18.72 5.66
CA ARG A 89 18.46 17.70 5.40
C ARG A 89 19.76 18.32 4.89
N LEU A 90 19.66 19.25 3.94
CA LEU A 90 20.83 19.96 3.40
C LEU A 90 21.52 20.85 4.44
N ALA A 91 20.73 21.50 5.31
CA ALA A 91 21.28 22.38 6.34
C ALA A 91 21.89 21.63 7.53
N LEU A 92 21.29 20.50 7.93
CA LEU A 92 21.65 19.79 9.16
C LEU A 92 22.59 18.58 8.93
N GLY A 93 22.69 18.09 7.70
CA GLY A 93 23.54 16.95 7.37
C GLY A 93 23.04 15.58 7.87
N ASN A 94 21.97 15.54 8.69
CA ASN A 94 21.41 14.33 9.28
C ASN A 94 19.96 14.11 8.79
N ALA A 95 19.71 12.99 8.13
CA ALA A 95 18.40 12.70 7.54
C ALA A 95 17.33 12.35 8.58
N ASP A 96 17.69 11.66 9.66
CA ASP A 96 16.76 11.29 10.72
C ASP A 96 16.32 12.49 11.53
N LEU A 97 17.25 13.40 11.83
CA LEU A 97 16.95 14.69 12.43
C LEU A 97 16.04 15.54 11.51
N ALA A 98 16.37 15.62 10.22
CA ALA A 98 15.55 16.35 9.25
C ALA A 98 14.14 15.75 9.13
N PHE A 99 14.02 14.43 9.14
CA PHE A 99 12.75 13.73 9.13
C PHE A 99 11.88 14.04 10.36
N ASN A 100 12.44 13.92 11.54
CA ASN A 100 11.75 14.20 12.79
C ASN A 100 11.33 15.68 12.90
N LEU A 101 12.17 16.62 12.45
CA LEU A 101 11.80 18.03 12.37
C LEU A 101 10.74 18.31 11.29
N THR A 102 10.76 17.56 10.17
CA THR A 102 9.70 17.61 9.15
C THR A 102 8.37 17.21 9.74
N TRP A 103 8.34 16.16 10.56
CA TRP A 103 7.14 15.72 11.26
C TRP A 103 6.56 16.82 12.17
N HIS A 104 7.42 17.46 12.97
CA HIS A 104 7.01 18.60 13.80
C HIS A 104 6.51 19.78 12.95
N GLY A 105 7.23 20.11 11.88
CA GLY A 105 6.84 21.16 10.95
C GLY A 105 5.49 20.92 10.29
N ALA A 106 5.20 19.68 9.92
CA ALA A 106 3.94 19.28 9.30
C ALA A 106 2.75 19.44 10.25
N PHE A 107 2.85 18.98 11.49
CA PHE A 107 1.82 19.20 12.52
C PHE A 107 1.56 20.68 12.76
N TRP A 108 2.64 21.45 12.90
CA TRP A 108 2.55 22.90 13.10
C TRP A 108 1.86 23.61 11.92
N LEU A 109 2.21 23.27 10.68
CA LEU A 109 1.62 23.83 9.47
C LEU A 109 0.13 23.55 9.38
N ASN A 110 -0.33 22.35 9.73
CA ASN A 110 -1.75 22.01 9.75
C ASN A 110 -2.55 22.99 10.62
N ALA A 111 -2.09 23.22 11.85
CA ALA A 111 -2.76 24.10 12.79
C ALA A 111 -2.72 25.57 12.34
N VAL A 112 -1.54 26.04 11.89
CA VAL A 112 -1.34 27.44 11.46
C VAL A 112 -2.15 27.75 10.20
N LEU A 113 -2.15 26.86 9.21
CA LEU A 113 -2.86 27.12 7.95
C LEU A 113 -4.39 27.00 8.12
N MET A 114 -4.85 26.13 9.01
CA MET A 114 -6.26 26.11 9.38
C MET A 114 -6.66 27.38 10.15
N TYR A 115 -5.80 27.85 11.03
CA TYR A 115 -5.98 29.16 11.68
C TYR A 115 -6.12 30.28 10.63
N VAL A 116 -5.24 30.33 9.64
CA VAL A 116 -5.28 31.35 8.58
C VAL A 116 -6.56 31.23 7.74
N ALA A 117 -6.96 30.03 7.37
CA ALA A 117 -8.17 29.76 6.57
C ALA A 117 -9.44 30.23 7.32
N VAL A 118 -9.58 29.87 8.59
CA VAL A 118 -10.76 30.25 9.38
C VAL A 118 -10.72 31.72 9.77
N LEU A 119 -9.55 32.32 9.96
CA LEU A 119 -9.41 33.76 10.14
C LEU A 119 -9.91 34.53 8.90
N ALA A 120 -9.54 34.06 7.71
CA ALA A 120 -10.02 34.63 6.45
C ALA A 120 -11.55 34.46 6.30
N LEU A 121 -12.09 33.34 6.75
CA LEU A 121 -13.51 33.04 6.69
C LEU A 121 -14.32 33.91 7.69
N THR A 122 -13.92 33.93 8.97
CA THR A 122 -14.73 34.48 10.07
C THR A 122 -14.32 35.89 10.47
N ARG A 123 -13.11 36.34 10.10
CA ARG A 123 -12.47 37.58 10.58
C ARG A 123 -12.42 37.64 12.13
N ASN A 124 -12.42 36.49 12.78
CA ASN A 124 -12.39 36.35 14.22
C ASN A 124 -11.19 35.50 14.66
N ARG A 125 -10.26 36.11 15.39
CA ARG A 125 -9.01 35.45 15.81
C ARG A 125 -9.21 34.30 16.79
N TRP A 126 -10.29 34.34 17.60
CA TRP A 126 -10.59 33.30 18.57
C TRP A 126 -11.23 32.08 17.91
N ALA A 127 -12.11 32.29 16.93
CA ALA A 127 -12.67 31.27 16.08
C ALA A 127 -11.54 30.53 15.31
N ALA A 128 -10.60 31.31 14.76
CA ALA A 128 -9.47 30.77 14.05
C ALA A 128 -8.53 29.96 14.96
N LEU A 129 -8.26 30.46 16.20
CA LEU A 129 -7.44 29.73 17.17
C LEU A 129 -8.03 28.36 17.51
N VAL A 130 -9.32 28.31 17.81
CA VAL A 130 -10.00 27.03 18.13
C VAL A 130 -10.03 26.10 16.94
N ALA A 131 -10.34 26.59 15.74
CA ALA A 131 -10.36 25.77 14.53
C ALA A 131 -8.95 25.22 14.18
N GLY A 132 -7.90 26.02 14.35
CA GLY A 132 -6.52 25.56 14.20
C GLY A 132 -6.14 24.47 15.20
N ALA A 133 -6.56 24.63 16.47
CA ALA A 133 -6.35 23.62 17.51
C ALA A 133 -7.08 22.30 17.19
N VAL A 134 -8.36 22.36 16.76
CA VAL A 134 -9.15 21.18 16.40
C VAL A 134 -8.55 20.46 15.17
N PHE A 135 -8.20 21.19 14.12
CA PHE A 135 -7.67 20.56 12.91
C PHE A 135 -6.28 19.99 13.13
N GLY A 136 -5.37 20.72 13.76
CA GLY A 136 -3.99 20.31 13.96
C GLY A 136 -3.82 19.23 15.02
N PHE A 137 -4.63 19.26 16.08
CA PHE A 137 -4.44 18.41 17.26
C PHE A 137 -5.69 17.62 17.67
N GLY A 138 -6.80 17.66 16.90
CA GLY A 138 -7.99 16.88 17.20
C GLY A 138 -7.70 15.37 17.27
N ALA A 139 -8.53 14.65 18.01
CA ALA A 139 -8.33 13.23 18.31
C ALA A 139 -8.13 12.37 17.06
N ILE A 140 -8.89 12.61 15.99
CA ILE A 140 -8.75 11.91 14.70
C ILE A 140 -7.40 12.23 14.05
N GLN A 141 -6.97 13.51 14.02
CA GLN A 141 -5.68 13.91 13.48
C GLN A 141 -4.52 13.25 14.23
N ILE A 142 -4.59 13.25 15.57
CA ILE A 142 -3.61 12.57 16.42
C ILE A 142 -3.54 11.07 16.08
N ASN A 143 -4.69 10.40 15.95
CA ASN A 143 -4.70 8.96 15.63
C ASN A 143 -3.92 8.64 14.36
N TYR A 144 -4.19 9.35 13.28
CA TYR A 144 -3.56 9.06 11.99
C TYR A 144 -2.15 9.64 11.88
N ALA A 145 -1.96 10.91 12.20
CA ALA A 145 -0.70 11.60 11.97
C ALA A 145 0.43 11.25 12.95
N GLN A 146 0.13 10.75 14.17
CA GLN A 146 1.14 10.16 15.05
C GLN A 146 1.44 8.68 14.74
N SER A 147 0.53 8.00 14.04
CA SER A 147 0.72 6.61 13.66
C SER A 147 1.42 6.46 12.32
N HIS A 148 1.18 7.41 11.40
CA HIS A 148 1.67 7.38 10.03
C HIS A 148 2.09 8.79 9.64
N PHE A 149 3.39 9.01 9.51
CA PHE A 149 4.01 10.31 9.22
C PHE A 149 3.37 11.04 8.03
N GLN A 150 3.03 10.33 6.96
CA GLN A 150 2.46 10.94 5.76
C GLN A 150 1.16 11.72 6.03
N TYR A 151 0.32 11.29 6.99
CA TYR A 151 -0.92 11.99 7.29
C TYR A 151 -0.73 13.30 8.06
N ALA A 152 0.47 13.55 8.59
CA ALA A 152 0.83 14.88 9.05
C ALA A 152 0.90 15.86 7.87
N GLY A 153 1.11 15.38 6.63
CA GLY A 153 1.16 16.19 5.41
C GLY A 153 -0.19 16.64 4.87
N SER A 154 -1.11 17.12 5.72
CA SER A 154 -2.48 17.51 5.32
C SER A 154 -2.70 19.03 5.17
N TRP A 155 -1.67 19.84 5.23
CA TRP A 155 -1.76 21.32 5.24
C TRP A 155 -2.25 21.94 3.91
N TRP A 156 -2.21 21.22 2.80
CA TRP A 156 -2.78 21.71 1.55
C TRP A 156 -4.31 21.79 1.59
N ILE A 157 -4.96 21.01 2.45
CA ILE A 157 -6.42 21.01 2.62
C ILE A 157 -6.92 22.36 3.20
N PRO A 158 -6.38 22.89 4.33
CA PRO A 158 -6.72 24.23 4.78
C PRO A 158 -6.36 25.34 3.79
N LEU A 159 -5.29 25.18 2.99
CA LEU A 159 -4.98 26.13 1.91
C LEU A 159 -6.02 26.07 0.78
N ALA A 160 -6.46 24.87 0.38
CA ALA A 160 -7.55 24.71 -0.57
C ALA A 160 -8.84 25.40 -0.07
N LEU A 161 -9.15 25.26 1.23
CA LEU A 161 -10.26 25.96 1.87
C LEU A 161 -10.07 27.49 1.83
N LEU A 162 -8.90 27.99 2.19
CA LEU A 162 -8.59 29.43 2.16
C LEU A 162 -8.86 30.02 0.77
N PHE A 163 -8.30 29.39 -0.27
CA PHE A 163 -8.44 29.89 -1.62
C PHE A 163 -9.87 29.69 -2.15
N SER A 164 -10.57 28.63 -1.75
CA SER A 164 -12.00 28.44 -2.09
C SER A 164 -12.88 29.52 -1.48
N VAL A 165 -12.67 29.89 -0.21
CA VAL A 165 -13.39 30.99 0.47
C VAL A 165 -13.08 32.34 -0.19
N ARG A 166 -11.84 32.58 -0.60
CA ARG A 166 -11.47 33.79 -1.33
C ARG A 166 -12.12 33.86 -2.70
N PHE A 167 -12.09 32.71 -3.45
CA PHE A 167 -12.77 32.61 -4.74
C PHE A 167 -14.28 32.84 -4.62
N GLU A 168 -14.93 32.27 -3.62
CA GLU A 168 -16.36 32.46 -3.39
C GLU A 168 -16.71 33.95 -3.26
N ARG A 169 -15.85 34.75 -2.62
CA ARG A 169 -16.05 36.18 -2.40
C ARG A 169 -15.67 37.04 -3.62
N THR A 170 -14.60 36.69 -4.30
CA THR A 170 -14.00 37.54 -5.35
C THR A 170 -14.32 37.11 -6.76
N LYS A 171 -14.70 35.81 -6.94
CA LYS A 171 -14.82 35.13 -8.24
C LYS A 171 -13.54 35.25 -9.09
N SER A 172 -12.38 35.46 -8.42
CA SER A 172 -11.08 35.61 -9.07
C SER A 172 -10.57 34.25 -9.55
N TRP A 173 -10.22 34.16 -10.83
CA TRP A 173 -9.65 32.93 -11.41
C TRP A 173 -8.34 32.52 -10.70
N LYS A 174 -7.54 33.47 -10.23
CA LYS A 174 -6.27 33.20 -9.50
C LYS A 174 -6.52 32.43 -8.21
N GLU A 175 -7.55 32.80 -7.46
CA GLU A 175 -7.91 32.08 -6.22
C GLU A 175 -8.45 30.68 -6.52
N PHE A 176 -9.22 30.52 -7.58
CA PHE A 176 -9.68 29.19 -8.00
C PHE A 176 -8.50 28.29 -8.46
N THR A 177 -7.60 28.84 -9.29
CA THR A 177 -6.38 28.13 -9.72
C THR A 177 -5.55 27.69 -8.52
N ALA A 178 -5.36 28.56 -7.53
CA ALA A 178 -4.63 28.21 -6.31
C ALA A 178 -5.35 27.10 -5.50
N ALA A 179 -6.68 27.12 -5.44
CA ALA A 179 -7.44 26.06 -4.77
C ALA A 179 -7.27 24.71 -5.48
N VAL A 180 -7.35 24.67 -6.81
CA VAL A 180 -7.12 23.45 -7.62
C VAL A 180 -5.67 22.97 -7.49
N LEU A 181 -4.71 23.90 -7.52
CA LEU A 181 -3.31 23.57 -7.31
C LEU A 181 -3.09 22.89 -5.95
N CYS A 182 -3.74 23.36 -4.89
CA CYS A 182 -3.66 22.69 -3.57
C CYS A 182 -4.19 21.25 -3.60
N VAL A 183 -5.19 20.92 -4.43
CA VAL A 183 -5.65 19.54 -4.60
C VAL A 183 -4.54 18.67 -5.18
N TRP A 184 -3.88 19.14 -6.24
CA TRP A 184 -2.79 18.41 -6.89
C TRP A 184 -1.53 18.32 -6.04
N LEU A 185 -1.19 19.38 -5.29
CA LEU A 185 -0.10 19.34 -4.33
C LEU A 185 -0.40 18.36 -3.17
N GLN A 186 -1.65 18.25 -2.77
CA GLN A 186 -2.07 17.23 -1.81
C GLN A 186 -1.96 15.82 -2.42
N PHE A 187 -2.32 15.66 -3.70
CA PHE A 187 -2.20 14.39 -4.42
C PHE A 187 -0.75 13.87 -4.43
N VAL A 188 0.21 14.69 -4.80
CA VAL A 188 1.62 14.29 -4.80
C VAL A 188 2.25 14.25 -3.41
N THR A 189 1.54 14.69 -2.37
CA THR A 189 1.96 14.53 -0.98
C THR A 189 1.42 13.20 -0.42
N VAL A 190 0.10 13.04 -0.43
CA VAL A 190 -0.61 11.83 -0.02
C VAL A 190 -1.88 11.74 -0.88
N ALA A 191 -1.89 10.81 -1.80
CA ALA A 191 -2.93 10.71 -2.82
C ALA A 191 -4.35 10.62 -2.23
N MET A 192 -4.53 9.83 -1.17
CA MET A 192 -5.83 9.70 -0.51
C MET A 192 -6.35 11.02 0.06
N LEU A 193 -5.50 11.89 0.59
CA LEU A 193 -5.91 13.18 1.16
C LEU A 193 -6.34 14.19 0.08
N ALA A 194 -5.96 13.97 -1.17
CA ALA A 194 -6.41 14.81 -2.29
C ALA A 194 -7.92 14.73 -2.52
N PHE A 195 -8.55 13.58 -2.24
CA PHE A 195 -10.03 13.49 -2.26
C PHE A 195 -10.65 14.51 -1.31
N MET A 196 -10.10 14.66 -0.10
CA MET A 196 -10.62 15.61 0.89
C MET A 196 -10.43 17.06 0.42
N ALA A 197 -9.27 17.39 -0.15
CA ALA A 197 -9.03 18.70 -0.76
C ALA A 197 -9.98 18.95 -1.94
N GLY A 198 -10.25 17.94 -2.77
CA GLY A 198 -11.22 17.98 -3.86
C GLY A 198 -12.65 18.24 -3.38
N PHE A 199 -13.10 17.56 -2.32
CA PHE A 199 -14.40 17.81 -1.68
C PHE A 199 -14.50 19.24 -1.13
N VAL A 200 -13.41 19.79 -0.58
CA VAL A 200 -13.35 21.18 -0.12
C VAL A 200 -13.53 22.13 -1.30
N VAL A 201 -12.79 21.95 -2.40
CA VAL A 201 -12.90 22.82 -3.59
C VAL A 201 -14.26 22.67 -4.23
N LEU A 202 -14.80 21.46 -4.35
CA LEU A 202 -16.14 21.20 -4.85
C LEU A 202 -17.19 21.98 -4.02
N THR A 203 -17.15 21.83 -2.71
CA THR A 203 -18.16 22.38 -1.80
C THR A 203 -18.06 23.90 -1.68
N PHE A 204 -16.85 24.47 -1.55
CA PHE A 204 -16.67 25.90 -1.20
C PHE A 204 -16.26 26.78 -2.39
N ALA A 205 -15.94 26.20 -3.55
CA ALA A 205 -15.60 26.97 -4.73
C ALA A 205 -16.49 26.60 -5.94
N VAL A 206 -16.56 25.32 -6.32
CA VAL A 206 -17.25 24.90 -7.55
C VAL A 206 -18.75 25.14 -7.44
N ILE A 207 -19.41 24.57 -6.44
CA ILE A 207 -20.86 24.71 -6.25
C ILE A 207 -21.27 26.20 -6.12
N PRO A 208 -20.63 27.03 -5.26
CA PRO A 208 -20.94 28.46 -5.19
C PRO A 208 -20.65 29.24 -6.46
N GLY A 209 -19.59 28.88 -7.17
CA GLY A 209 -19.24 29.47 -8.46
C GLY A 209 -20.27 29.21 -9.54
N LEU A 210 -20.73 27.96 -9.67
CA LEU A 210 -21.78 27.57 -10.59
C LEU A 210 -23.13 28.19 -10.24
N TRP A 211 -23.51 28.16 -8.95
CA TRP A 211 -24.74 28.79 -8.48
C TRP A 211 -24.76 30.30 -8.76
N TRP A 212 -23.67 31.02 -8.46
CA TRP A 212 -23.53 32.44 -8.77
C TRP A 212 -23.66 32.69 -10.27
N SER A 213 -23.04 31.83 -11.10
CA SER A 213 -23.05 31.94 -12.56
C SER A 213 -24.44 31.74 -13.13
N ALA A 214 -25.18 30.75 -12.65
CA ALA A 214 -26.57 30.51 -13.05
C ALA A 214 -27.45 31.69 -12.69
N ARG A 215 -27.32 32.24 -11.46
CA ARG A 215 -28.11 33.39 -11.01
C ARG A 215 -27.81 34.66 -11.77
N ASN A 216 -26.55 34.89 -12.15
CA ASN A 216 -26.12 36.09 -12.87
C ASN A 216 -26.04 35.88 -14.38
N ARG A 217 -26.49 34.72 -14.89
CA ARG A 217 -26.44 34.34 -16.31
C ARG A 217 -25.07 34.58 -16.97
N SER A 218 -23.99 34.31 -16.22
CA SER A 218 -22.61 34.55 -16.62
C SER A 218 -21.87 33.23 -16.83
N TRP A 219 -21.50 32.94 -18.07
CA TRP A 219 -20.68 31.77 -18.43
C TRP A 219 -19.18 31.97 -18.18
N ARG A 220 -18.75 33.21 -17.92
CA ARG A 220 -17.32 33.55 -17.77
C ARG A 220 -16.66 32.87 -16.56
N VAL A 221 -17.39 32.71 -15.45
CA VAL A 221 -16.85 32.08 -14.26
C VAL A 221 -16.66 30.58 -14.48
N PRO A 222 -17.66 29.80 -14.95
CA PRO A 222 -17.46 28.38 -15.28
C PRO A 222 -16.35 28.14 -16.29
N LEU A 223 -16.26 28.96 -17.34
CA LEU A 223 -15.18 28.83 -18.32
C LEU A 223 -13.80 29.02 -17.69
N ARG A 224 -13.63 30.06 -16.85
CA ARG A 224 -12.37 30.26 -16.12
C ARG A 224 -12.05 29.14 -15.17
N MET A 225 -13.06 28.57 -14.52
CA MET A 225 -12.89 27.40 -13.66
C MET A 225 -12.44 26.20 -14.49
N LEU A 226 -13.08 25.92 -15.62
CA LEU A 226 -12.71 24.85 -16.52
C LEU A 226 -11.26 25.02 -17.00
N VAL A 227 -10.91 26.20 -17.54
CA VAL A 227 -9.56 26.50 -18.03
C VAL A 227 -8.52 26.33 -16.90
N ALA A 228 -8.79 26.86 -15.71
CA ALA A 228 -7.89 26.74 -14.57
C ALA A 228 -7.69 25.27 -14.16
N THR A 229 -8.77 24.49 -14.10
CA THR A 229 -8.70 23.05 -13.78
C THR A 229 -7.89 22.33 -14.85
N THR A 230 -8.19 22.54 -16.14
CA THR A 230 -7.47 21.88 -17.24
C THR A 230 -5.98 22.21 -17.23
N VAL A 231 -5.61 23.49 -17.08
CA VAL A 231 -4.20 23.91 -17.08
C VAL A 231 -3.44 23.32 -15.90
N VAL A 232 -4.02 23.36 -14.69
CA VAL A 232 -3.36 22.80 -13.51
C VAL A 232 -3.27 21.28 -13.63
N THR A 233 -4.36 20.59 -14.05
CA THR A 233 -4.34 19.14 -14.24
C THR A 233 -3.31 18.72 -15.29
N ALA A 234 -3.21 19.46 -16.40
CA ALA A 234 -2.22 19.17 -17.44
C ALA A 234 -0.77 19.24 -16.92
N ALA A 235 -0.48 20.12 -15.95
CA ALA A 235 0.85 20.18 -15.34
C ALA A 235 1.20 18.93 -14.51
N PHE A 236 0.21 18.22 -13.97
CA PHE A 236 0.39 16.98 -13.20
C PHE A 236 0.13 15.73 -14.04
N LEU A 237 -0.22 15.90 -15.32
CA LEU A 237 -0.54 14.79 -16.21
C LEU A 237 0.56 13.71 -16.27
N PRO A 238 1.87 14.04 -16.34
CA PRO A 238 2.91 13.00 -16.33
C PRO A 238 2.86 12.10 -15.10
N VAL A 239 2.59 12.67 -13.91
CA VAL A 239 2.48 11.88 -12.68
C VAL A 239 1.21 11.02 -12.69
N VAL A 240 0.10 11.56 -13.20
CA VAL A 240 -1.17 10.82 -13.33
C VAL A 240 -1.01 9.66 -14.30
N LEU A 241 -0.37 9.89 -15.44
CA LEU A 241 -0.13 8.85 -16.45
C LEU A 241 0.75 7.75 -15.88
N GLY A 242 1.81 8.08 -15.12
CA GLY A 242 2.64 7.07 -14.46
C GLY A 242 1.86 6.21 -13.46
N TYR A 243 0.95 6.80 -12.66
CA TYR A 243 0.07 6.01 -11.79
C TYR A 243 -0.92 5.14 -12.58
N LEU A 244 -1.46 5.63 -13.70
CA LEU A 244 -2.38 4.86 -14.55
C LEU A 244 -1.64 3.72 -15.24
N GLU A 245 -0.46 3.97 -15.79
CA GLU A 245 0.41 2.95 -16.38
C GLU A 245 0.76 1.89 -15.33
N PHE A 246 1.23 2.30 -14.17
CA PHE A 246 1.49 1.40 -13.05
C PHE A 246 0.26 0.56 -12.65
N SER A 247 -0.92 1.18 -12.55
CA SER A 247 -2.16 0.47 -12.22
C SER A 247 -2.57 -0.53 -13.29
N ASN A 248 -2.38 -0.19 -14.56
CA ASN A 248 -2.70 -1.07 -15.68
C ASN A 248 -1.69 -2.23 -15.79
N ASP A 249 -0.38 -1.92 -15.72
CA ASP A 249 0.69 -2.91 -15.89
C ASP A 249 0.71 -3.95 -14.76
N TRP A 250 0.31 -3.55 -13.57
CA TRP A 250 0.41 -4.37 -12.37
C TRP A 250 -0.94 -4.75 -11.79
N SER A 251 -2.06 -4.41 -12.44
CA SER A 251 -3.42 -4.59 -11.90
C SER A 251 -3.50 -4.18 -10.41
N ALA A 252 -2.89 -3.02 -10.09
CA ALA A 252 -2.65 -2.58 -8.71
C ALA A 252 -3.93 -2.06 -8.03
N GLU A 253 -5.02 -2.81 -8.18
CA GLU A 253 -6.31 -2.56 -7.54
C GLU A 253 -6.36 -3.29 -6.19
N ARG A 254 -7.11 -2.73 -5.25
CA ARG A 254 -7.34 -3.37 -3.94
C ARG A 254 -8.57 -4.27 -4.03
N GLU A 255 -8.48 -5.43 -3.40
CA GLU A 255 -9.64 -6.29 -3.24
C GLU A 255 -10.71 -5.62 -2.37
N ILE A 256 -11.97 -5.78 -2.72
CA ILE A 256 -13.10 -5.20 -1.97
C ILE A 256 -13.12 -5.67 -0.51
N THR A 257 -12.66 -6.89 -0.26
CA THR A 257 -12.56 -7.49 1.07
C THR A 257 -11.49 -6.80 1.93
N GLU A 258 -10.35 -6.41 1.34
CA GLU A 258 -9.32 -5.63 2.01
C GLU A 258 -9.87 -4.24 2.39
N VAL A 259 -10.58 -3.60 1.46
CA VAL A 259 -11.26 -2.32 1.69
C VAL A 259 -12.31 -2.44 2.79
N GLN A 260 -13.10 -3.53 2.77
CA GLN A 260 -14.11 -3.83 3.79
C GLN A 260 -13.47 -4.06 5.16
N GLY A 261 -12.32 -4.72 5.23
CA GLY A 261 -11.53 -4.87 6.47
C GLY A 261 -11.10 -3.52 7.05
N GLY A 262 -10.71 -2.58 6.19
CA GLY A 262 -10.33 -1.20 6.53
C GLY A 262 -11.50 -0.24 6.77
N SER A 263 -12.76 -0.70 6.76
CA SER A 263 -13.96 0.12 6.91
C SER A 263 -14.36 0.30 8.37
N LEU A 264 -14.92 1.48 8.71
CA LEU A 264 -15.49 1.76 10.03
C LEU A 264 -16.88 1.13 10.19
N GLN A 265 -17.25 0.95 11.45
CA GLN A 265 -18.63 0.84 11.92
C GLN A 265 -19.02 2.12 12.66
N LEU A 266 -20.30 2.39 12.82
CA LEU A 266 -20.73 3.58 13.59
C LEU A 266 -20.18 3.60 15.02
N ARG A 267 -20.05 2.43 15.67
CA ARG A 267 -19.46 2.33 17.01
C ARG A 267 -17.97 2.73 17.06
N ASP A 268 -17.25 2.62 15.96
CA ASP A 268 -15.81 2.95 15.89
C ASP A 268 -15.59 4.47 16.08
N TYR A 269 -16.60 5.30 15.81
CA TYR A 269 -16.60 6.72 16.16
C TYR A 269 -16.66 6.99 17.68
N LEU A 270 -16.90 5.97 18.49
CA LEU A 270 -16.77 5.99 19.94
C LEU A 270 -15.44 5.43 20.42
N SER A 271 -14.60 4.88 19.52
CA SER A 271 -13.30 4.33 19.86
C SER A 271 -12.21 5.40 19.77
N PRO A 272 -11.66 5.88 20.89
CA PRO A 272 -10.61 6.89 20.91
C PRO A 272 -9.25 6.28 20.54
N SER A 273 -8.35 7.13 20.02
CA SER A 273 -6.96 6.74 19.78
C SER A 273 -6.28 6.29 21.06
N SER A 274 -5.46 5.24 20.99
CA SER A 274 -4.59 4.82 22.08
C SER A 274 -3.50 5.86 22.45
N ARG A 275 -3.39 6.89 21.63
CA ARG A 275 -2.47 8.02 21.87
C ARG A 275 -3.04 9.05 22.83
N LEU A 276 -4.36 9.04 23.09
CA LEU A 276 -5.03 10.02 23.95
C LEU A 276 -4.98 9.59 25.41
N HIS A 277 -4.44 10.45 26.25
CA HIS A 277 -4.21 10.16 27.66
C HIS A 277 -5.49 9.92 28.46
N TRP A 278 -6.55 10.68 28.18
CA TRP A 278 -7.74 10.69 29.04
C TRP A 278 -8.78 9.58 28.75
N TYR A 279 -8.56 8.78 27.72
CA TYR A 279 -9.59 7.91 27.15
C TYR A 279 -9.29 6.41 27.24
N GLU A 280 -8.37 5.99 28.09
CA GLU A 280 -7.97 4.59 28.23
C GLU A 280 -9.17 3.66 28.52
N GLY A 281 -9.99 3.97 29.55
CA GLY A 281 -11.16 3.15 29.85
C GLY A 281 -12.26 3.16 28.79
N MET A 282 -12.27 4.15 27.89
CA MET A 282 -13.19 4.18 26.75
C MET A 282 -12.67 3.30 25.60
N GLN A 283 -11.36 3.17 25.45
CA GLN A 283 -10.75 2.25 24.47
C GLN A 283 -11.10 0.78 24.75
N GLU A 284 -11.14 0.41 26.05
CA GLU A 284 -11.52 -0.93 26.48
C GLU A 284 -13.01 -1.25 26.21
N LYS A 285 -13.87 -0.25 26.34
CA LYS A 285 -15.32 -0.39 26.08
C LYS A 285 -15.65 -0.47 24.59
N PHE A 286 -14.86 0.18 23.74
CA PHE A 286 -15.05 0.23 22.28
C PHE A 286 -13.80 -0.28 21.56
N PRO A 287 -13.50 -1.59 21.68
CA PRO A 287 -12.35 -2.18 21.03
C PRO A 287 -12.53 -2.18 19.50
N VAL A 288 -11.44 -2.06 18.79
CA VAL A 288 -11.38 -2.16 17.31
C VAL A 288 -10.24 -3.11 16.92
N PRO A 289 -10.38 -3.86 15.80
CA PRO A 289 -9.36 -4.81 15.36
C PRO A 289 -8.02 -4.16 15.05
N THR A 290 -8.05 -2.93 14.50
CA THR A 290 -6.85 -2.18 14.15
C THR A 290 -6.91 -0.74 14.65
N GLY A 291 -5.74 -0.16 14.97
CA GLY A 291 -5.66 1.24 15.39
C GLY A 291 -6.16 2.24 14.34
N GLU A 292 -6.16 1.86 13.06
CA GLU A 292 -6.64 2.70 11.97
C GLU A 292 -8.16 2.91 11.99
N ARG A 293 -8.91 2.03 12.66
CA ARG A 293 -10.37 2.14 12.81
C ARG A 293 -10.80 2.98 14.02
N ARG A 294 -9.89 3.67 14.69
CA ARG A 294 -10.20 4.58 15.80
C ARG A 294 -10.55 5.96 15.27
N ALA A 295 -11.84 6.31 15.28
CA ALA A 295 -12.35 7.53 14.65
C ALA A 295 -13.04 8.49 15.63
N PHE A 296 -12.84 8.33 16.93
CA PHE A 296 -13.44 9.22 17.93
C PHE A 296 -12.97 10.68 17.75
N PRO A 297 -13.89 11.65 17.55
CA PRO A 297 -13.52 13.02 17.21
C PRO A 297 -13.15 13.90 18.41
N GLY A 298 -13.35 13.44 19.64
CA GLY A 298 -13.34 14.26 20.85
C GLY A 298 -14.71 14.84 21.20
N PHE A 299 -15.01 14.96 22.48
CA PHE A 299 -16.30 15.52 22.95
C PHE A 299 -16.38 17.03 22.71
N VAL A 300 -15.28 17.75 22.91
CA VAL A 300 -15.27 19.22 22.76
C VAL A 300 -15.44 19.63 21.30
N PRO A 301 -14.69 19.09 20.31
CA PRO A 301 -14.95 19.35 18.89
C PRO A 301 -16.35 18.93 18.46
N LEU A 302 -16.88 17.82 18.98
CA LEU A 302 -18.23 17.35 18.67
C LEU A 302 -19.29 18.33 19.19
N ALA A 303 -19.20 18.74 20.45
CA ALA A 303 -20.13 19.69 21.05
C ALA A 303 -20.12 21.07 20.37
N LEU A 304 -18.91 21.56 20.05
CA LEU A 304 -18.75 22.81 19.31
C LEU A 304 -19.25 22.65 17.86
N GLY A 305 -19.03 21.48 17.24
CA GLY A 305 -19.53 21.16 15.91
C GLY A 305 -21.05 21.19 15.84
N VAL A 306 -21.74 20.52 16.76
CA VAL A 306 -23.21 20.55 16.89
C VAL A 306 -23.71 21.98 17.09
N TRP A 307 -23.06 22.71 17.98
CA TRP A 307 -23.44 24.12 18.24
C TRP A 307 -23.22 24.98 16.99
N GLY A 308 -22.08 24.84 16.31
CA GLY A 308 -21.79 25.53 15.05
C GLY A 308 -22.79 25.23 13.95
N LEU A 309 -23.23 23.98 13.85
CA LEU A 309 -24.27 23.54 12.91
C LEU A 309 -25.63 24.16 13.23
N VAL A 310 -26.07 24.14 14.49
CA VAL A 310 -27.34 24.75 14.90
C VAL A 310 -27.37 26.26 14.59
N TRP A 311 -26.30 26.97 14.91
CA TRP A 311 -26.21 28.41 14.61
C TRP A 311 -26.01 28.69 13.12
N GLY A 312 -25.25 27.89 12.41
CA GLY A 312 -25.10 28.00 10.97
C GLY A 312 -26.42 27.72 10.24
N GLY A 313 -27.18 26.70 10.67
CA GLY A 313 -28.51 26.43 10.14
C GLY A 313 -29.48 27.60 10.31
N ARG A 314 -29.50 28.20 11.50
CA ARG A 314 -30.29 29.45 11.75
C ARG A 314 -29.84 30.63 10.88
N ALA A 315 -28.55 30.69 10.56
CA ALA A 315 -28.01 31.74 9.70
C ALA A 315 -28.51 31.66 8.24
N LEU A 316 -28.93 30.50 7.74
CA LEU A 316 -29.58 30.36 6.43
C LEU A 316 -30.88 31.12 6.32
N PHE A 317 -31.72 31.02 7.36
CA PHE A 317 -33.00 31.72 7.39
C PHE A 317 -32.84 33.23 7.60
N SER A 318 -31.75 33.66 8.23
CA SER A 318 -31.44 35.06 8.50
C SER A 318 -30.49 35.71 7.47
N ARG A 319 -30.15 35.03 6.37
CA ARG A 319 -29.13 35.45 5.37
C ARG A 319 -27.79 35.87 5.98
N ALA A 320 -27.44 35.32 7.13
CA ALA A 320 -26.15 35.58 7.78
C ALA A 320 -24.99 34.91 7.03
N PRO A 321 -23.78 35.47 7.05
CA PRO A 321 -22.67 35.07 6.20
C PRO A 321 -22.11 33.64 6.44
N TYR A 322 -22.47 32.97 7.55
CA TYR A 322 -21.93 31.66 7.89
C TYR A 322 -22.84 30.48 7.54
N GLY A 323 -24.08 30.72 7.05
CA GLY A 323 -25.01 29.63 6.75
C GLY A 323 -24.51 28.66 5.70
N TRP A 324 -23.98 29.18 4.62
CA TRP A 324 -23.42 28.38 3.55
C TRP A 324 -22.22 27.53 4.01
N TYR A 325 -21.31 28.12 4.79
CA TYR A 325 -20.12 27.41 5.28
C TYR A 325 -20.49 26.32 6.30
N ALA A 326 -21.54 26.52 7.07
CA ALA A 326 -22.01 25.47 7.99
C ALA A 326 -22.63 24.29 7.24
N ILE A 327 -23.40 24.55 6.16
CA ILE A 327 -23.92 23.48 5.29
C ILE A 327 -22.78 22.76 4.59
N GLY A 328 -21.81 23.49 4.05
CA GLY A 328 -20.65 22.89 3.43
C GLY A 328 -19.88 21.99 4.39
N ALA A 329 -19.67 22.44 5.64
CA ALA A 329 -19.05 21.63 6.68
C ALA A 329 -19.90 20.39 7.04
N LEU A 330 -21.23 20.53 7.11
CA LEU A 330 -22.12 19.38 7.31
C LEU A 330 -22.02 18.39 6.14
N SER A 331 -21.96 18.88 4.89
CA SER A 331 -21.77 18.03 3.72
C SER A 331 -20.46 17.23 3.82
N LEU A 332 -19.35 17.89 4.19
CA LEU A 332 -18.08 17.21 4.42
C LEU A 332 -18.17 16.16 5.55
N LEU A 333 -18.88 16.47 6.64
CA LEU A 333 -19.07 15.52 7.74
C LEU A 333 -19.88 14.29 7.30
N VAL A 334 -20.96 14.50 6.55
CA VAL A 334 -21.79 13.42 6.01
C VAL A 334 -20.96 12.52 5.06
N TRP A 335 -20.26 13.13 4.11
CA TRP A 335 -19.39 12.37 3.20
C TRP A 335 -18.25 11.66 3.93
N SER A 336 -17.68 12.26 4.97
CA SER A 336 -16.70 11.61 5.84
C SER A 336 -17.23 10.31 6.43
N VAL A 337 -18.43 10.35 7.01
CA VAL A 337 -19.07 9.16 7.58
C VAL A 337 -19.40 8.15 6.49
N VAL A 338 -20.10 8.58 5.42
CA VAL A 338 -20.53 7.68 4.34
C VAL A 338 -19.35 6.94 3.69
N LEU A 339 -18.27 7.66 3.36
CA LEU A 339 -17.11 7.06 2.72
C LEU A 339 -16.31 6.16 3.67
N SER A 340 -16.22 6.51 4.95
CA SER A 340 -15.45 5.73 5.92
C SER A 340 -16.13 4.41 6.32
N LEU A 341 -17.45 4.28 6.14
CA LEU A 341 -18.18 3.04 6.38
C LEU A 341 -17.91 1.96 5.32
N GLY A 342 -17.32 2.33 4.17
CA GLY A 342 -16.88 1.42 3.13
C GLY A 342 -18.01 0.88 2.25
N PRO A 343 -17.77 -0.27 1.55
CA PRO A 343 -18.69 -0.77 0.53
C PRO A 343 -19.98 -1.37 1.09
N HIS A 344 -19.92 -2.07 2.23
CA HIS A 344 -21.06 -2.72 2.84
C HIS A 344 -21.21 -2.32 4.32
N TRP A 345 -22.46 -2.28 4.77
CA TRP A 345 -22.75 -2.01 6.17
C TRP A 345 -22.22 -3.12 7.06
N LYS A 346 -21.60 -2.74 8.17
CA LYS A 346 -20.99 -3.66 9.14
C LYS A 346 -21.61 -3.49 10.53
N ILE A 347 -21.97 -4.61 11.16
CA ILE A 347 -22.45 -4.65 12.54
C ILE A 347 -21.66 -5.71 13.29
N ASP A 348 -20.99 -5.36 14.38
CA ASP A 348 -20.19 -6.26 15.21
C ASP A 348 -19.23 -7.16 14.42
N GLU A 349 -18.51 -6.54 13.48
CA GLU A 349 -17.57 -7.16 12.51
C GLU A 349 -18.26 -8.03 11.45
N THR A 350 -19.54 -8.27 11.53
CA THR A 350 -20.28 -9.00 10.50
C THR A 350 -20.65 -8.06 9.35
N VAL A 351 -20.23 -8.39 8.15
CA VAL A 351 -20.62 -7.69 6.92
C VAL A 351 -22.04 -8.09 6.56
N THR A 352 -22.88 -7.11 6.28
CA THR A 352 -24.28 -7.35 5.84
C THR A 352 -24.39 -7.15 4.33
N ASP A 353 -25.50 -7.60 3.75
CA ASP A 353 -25.82 -7.41 2.33
C ASP A 353 -26.24 -5.98 1.97
N VAL A 354 -26.22 -5.06 2.94
CA VAL A 354 -26.59 -3.66 2.70
C VAL A 354 -25.45 -2.92 2.05
N GLU A 355 -25.62 -2.64 0.76
CA GLU A 355 -24.67 -1.85 -0.04
C GLU A 355 -24.66 -0.37 0.38
N LEU A 356 -23.48 0.21 0.44
CA LEU A 356 -23.26 1.61 0.77
C LEU A 356 -22.76 2.39 -0.46
N PRO A 357 -22.92 3.72 -0.51
CA PRO A 357 -22.50 4.55 -1.65
C PRO A 357 -21.03 4.38 -2.05
N TYR A 358 -20.18 3.95 -1.16
CA TYR A 358 -18.77 3.67 -1.48
C TYR A 358 -18.63 2.52 -2.48
N LEU A 359 -19.47 1.50 -2.44
CA LEU A 359 -19.47 0.38 -3.40
C LEU A 359 -19.63 0.91 -4.83
N PHE A 360 -20.60 1.78 -5.06
CA PHE A 360 -20.81 2.40 -6.37
C PHE A 360 -19.56 3.16 -6.85
N LEU A 361 -18.88 3.90 -5.97
CA LEU A 361 -17.64 4.61 -6.31
C LEU A 361 -16.50 3.64 -6.61
N PHE A 362 -16.38 2.56 -5.84
CA PHE A 362 -15.38 1.51 -6.01
C PHE A 362 -15.54 0.81 -7.37
N GLU A 363 -16.75 0.44 -7.75
CA GLU A 363 -17.01 -0.29 -9.00
C GLU A 363 -16.85 0.58 -10.24
N ASN A 364 -17.20 1.88 -10.15
CA ASN A 364 -17.27 2.75 -11.32
C ASN A 364 -16.10 3.73 -11.47
N LEU A 365 -15.27 3.92 -10.47
CA LEU A 365 -14.17 4.88 -10.48
C LEU A 365 -12.88 4.20 -10.00
N SER A 366 -11.97 3.89 -10.92
CA SER A 366 -10.70 3.18 -10.64
C SER A 366 -9.89 3.79 -9.49
N MET A 367 -9.93 5.14 -9.34
CA MET A 367 -9.24 5.82 -8.24
C MET A 367 -9.70 5.38 -6.83
N PHE A 368 -10.94 4.89 -6.67
CA PHE A 368 -11.43 4.37 -5.38
C PHE A 368 -10.97 2.94 -5.13
N LYS A 369 -10.63 2.18 -6.16
CA LYS A 369 -10.03 0.86 -6.05
C LYS A 369 -8.60 0.89 -5.50
N ALA A 370 -7.92 2.04 -5.58
CA ALA A 370 -6.59 2.23 -4.98
C ALA A 370 -6.62 2.48 -3.46
N VAL A 371 -7.79 2.75 -2.87
CA VAL A 371 -7.92 3.10 -1.46
C VAL A 371 -8.08 1.85 -0.60
N ARG A 372 -7.04 1.47 0.14
CA ARG A 372 -7.04 0.30 1.04
C ARG A 372 -7.85 0.51 2.32
N VAL A 373 -7.65 1.62 3.01
CA VAL A 373 -8.22 1.88 4.35
C VAL A 373 -9.15 3.08 4.29
N VAL A 374 -10.42 2.83 4.07
CA VAL A 374 -11.46 3.88 3.94
C VAL A 374 -11.79 4.58 5.26
N ALA A 375 -11.47 3.96 6.41
CA ALA A 375 -11.56 4.59 7.72
C ALA A 375 -10.88 5.97 7.78
N ARG A 376 -9.87 6.19 6.97
CA ARG A 376 -9.08 7.44 6.89
C ARG A 376 -9.90 8.63 6.38
N PHE A 377 -11.06 8.40 5.72
CA PHE A 377 -11.99 9.47 5.39
C PHE A 377 -12.54 10.20 6.63
N ALA A 378 -12.40 9.63 7.83
CA ALA A 378 -12.69 10.32 9.10
C ALA A 378 -11.89 11.63 9.28
N LEU A 379 -10.70 11.76 8.64
CA LEU A 379 -9.94 13.03 8.63
C LEU A 379 -10.71 14.19 7.99
N MET A 380 -11.57 13.91 7.01
CA MET A 380 -12.48 14.94 6.45
C MET A 380 -13.52 15.39 7.49
N GLY A 381 -13.95 14.48 8.38
CA GLY A 381 -14.79 14.82 9.54
C GLY A 381 -14.08 15.75 10.53
N ASN A 382 -12.79 15.53 10.77
CA ASN A 382 -11.99 16.43 11.60
C ASN A 382 -11.93 17.86 11.03
N LEU A 383 -11.76 18.01 9.72
CA LEU A 383 -11.83 19.30 9.03
C LEU A 383 -13.21 19.96 9.20
N ALA A 384 -14.28 19.18 9.00
CA ALA A 384 -15.65 19.68 9.15
C ALA A 384 -15.93 20.17 10.58
N LEU A 385 -15.51 19.40 11.59
CA LEU A 385 -15.65 19.79 13.00
C LEU A 385 -14.81 21.03 13.34
N ALA A 386 -13.61 21.16 12.78
CA ALA A 386 -12.79 22.36 12.96
C ALA A 386 -13.49 23.62 12.41
N LEU A 387 -14.10 23.53 11.22
CA LEU A 387 -14.88 24.61 10.61
C LEU A 387 -16.10 24.97 11.46
N LEU A 388 -16.88 23.97 11.88
CA LEU A 388 -18.08 24.18 12.69
C LEU A 388 -17.73 24.75 14.06
N SER A 389 -16.65 24.29 14.68
CA SER A 389 -16.13 24.84 15.95
C SER A 389 -15.73 26.30 15.80
N GLY A 390 -15.06 26.63 14.68
CA GLY A 390 -14.74 28.03 14.36
C GLY A 390 -16.00 28.90 14.21
N ILE A 391 -17.04 28.42 13.54
CA ILE A 391 -18.31 29.11 13.37
C ILE A 391 -19.00 29.31 14.75
N ALA A 392 -19.01 28.28 15.60
CA ALA A 392 -19.56 28.37 16.96
C ALA A 392 -18.89 29.48 17.78
N VAL A 393 -17.53 29.47 17.80
CA VAL A 393 -16.76 30.47 18.55
C VAL A 393 -16.91 31.88 17.94
N ALA A 394 -16.97 31.99 16.60
CA ALA A 394 -17.23 33.29 15.97
C ALA A 394 -18.58 33.90 16.42
N LYS A 395 -19.60 33.06 16.51
CA LYS A 395 -20.94 33.48 17.03
C LYS A 395 -20.89 33.83 18.50
N LEU A 396 -20.21 33.04 19.30
CA LEU A 396 -20.01 33.32 20.71
C LEU A 396 -19.31 34.68 20.92
N ALA A 397 -18.27 34.95 20.16
CA ALA A 397 -17.55 36.22 20.23
C ALA A 397 -18.41 37.44 19.86
N VAL A 398 -19.36 37.27 18.92
CA VAL A 398 -20.35 38.33 18.62
C VAL A 398 -21.26 38.62 19.81
N ARG A 399 -21.64 37.60 20.57
CA ARG A 399 -22.48 37.75 21.79
C ARG A 399 -21.78 38.57 22.88
N PHE A 400 -20.44 38.53 22.91
CA PHE A 400 -19.63 39.23 23.90
C PHE A 400 -18.86 40.44 23.34
N ARG A 401 -19.34 41.06 22.22
CA ARG A 401 -18.70 42.24 21.62
C ARG A 401 -18.47 43.38 22.60
N GLY A 402 -19.42 43.60 23.53
CA GLY A 402 -19.29 44.60 24.59
C GLY A 402 -18.32 44.24 25.71
N ARG A 403 -17.78 43.03 25.71
CA ARG A 403 -16.90 42.51 26.78
C ARG A 403 -15.71 41.77 26.13
N PRO A 404 -14.74 42.51 25.54
CA PRO A 404 -13.66 41.91 24.75
C PRO A 404 -12.74 41.00 25.57
N GLN A 405 -12.57 41.29 26.85
CA GLN A 405 -11.78 40.44 27.76
C GLN A 405 -12.44 39.07 27.96
N LEU A 406 -13.78 39.04 28.14
CA LEU A 406 -14.53 37.80 28.29
C LEU A 406 -14.50 36.98 26.98
N ALA A 407 -14.64 37.63 25.81
CA ALA A 407 -14.50 36.97 24.53
C ALA A 407 -13.08 36.34 24.33
N SER A 408 -12.06 37.06 24.82
CA SER A 408 -10.67 36.55 24.80
C SER A 408 -10.49 35.36 25.73
N LEU A 409 -10.97 35.48 26.97
CA LEU A 409 -10.88 34.40 27.97
C LEU A 409 -11.60 33.14 27.48
N LEU A 410 -12.79 33.28 26.91
CA LEU A 410 -13.55 32.16 26.34
C LEU A 410 -12.83 31.53 25.13
N GLY A 411 -12.30 32.33 24.23
CA GLY A 411 -11.57 31.84 23.08
C GLY A 411 -10.31 31.07 23.46
N VAL A 412 -9.51 31.62 24.37
CA VAL A 412 -8.32 30.91 24.90
C VAL A 412 -8.75 29.70 25.71
N GLY A 413 -9.73 29.82 26.59
CA GLY A 413 -10.19 28.71 27.40
C GLY A 413 -10.70 27.52 26.57
N ILE A 414 -11.49 27.78 25.53
CA ILE A 414 -11.97 26.74 24.63
C ILE A 414 -10.79 26.08 23.89
N ALA A 415 -9.86 26.88 23.36
CA ALA A 415 -8.67 26.31 22.68
C ALA A 415 -7.83 25.46 23.64
N THR A 416 -7.65 25.93 24.88
CA THR A 416 -6.95 25.17 25.93
C THR A 416 -7.66 23.85 26.22
N VAL A 417 -9.00 23.88 26.37
CA VAL A 417 -9.76 22.64 26.63
C VAL A 417 -9.64 21.66 25.47
N VAL A 418 -9.67 22.13 24.21
CA VAL A 418 -9.41 21.28 23.03
C VAL A 418 -8.02 20.65 23.10
N LEU A 419 -6.98 21.42 23.40
CA LEU A 419 -5.60 20.92 23.48
C LEU A 419 -5.41 19.98 24.68
N VAL A 420 -6.08 20.24 25.81
CA VAL A 420 -6.06 19.34 26.98
C VAL A 420 -6.80 18.06 26.68
N GLU A 421 -7.96 18.11 26.04
CA GLU A 421 -8.70 16.92 25.63
C GLU A 421 -7.88 16.04 24.70
N SER A 422 -7.14 16.66 23.79
CA SER A 422 -6.27 16.00 22.82
C SER A 422 -4.85 15.70 23.36
N PHE A 423 -4.64 15.83 24.67
CA PHE A 423 -3.34 15.57 25.28
C PHE A 423 -2.96 14.09 25.09
N THR A 424 -1.77 13.90 24.53
CA THR A 424 -1.31 12.56 24.14
C THR A 424 -0.45 11.91 25.21
N VAL A 425 -0.41 10.58 25.24
CA VAL A 425 0.68 9.87 25.88
C VAL A 425 2.00 10.14 25.11
N PRO A 426 3.15 10.06 25.77
CA PRO A 426 4.43 10.20 25.05
C PRO A 426 4.51 9.23 23.87
N VAL A 427 5.03 9.69 22.73
CA VAL A 427 5.31 8.79 21.61
C VAL A 427 6.42 7.84 22.02
N ASN A 428 6.27 6.57 21.63
CA ASN A 428 7.33 5.60 21.83
C ASN A 428 8.46 5.92 20.83
N VAL A 429 9.61 6.32 21.34
CA VAL A 429 10.81 6.59 20.53
C VAL A 429 11.78 5.45 20.74
N ASN A 430 12.08 4.75 19.65
CA ASN A 430 13.09 3.71 19.64
C ASN A 430 14.40 4.27 19.10
N PRO A 431 15.55 3.78 19.58
CA PRO A 431 16.83 4.12 19.00
C PRO A 431 16.86 3.70 17.51
N LEU A 432 17.61 4.43 16.72
CA LEU A 432 17.89 4.04 15.34
C LEU A 432 18.60 2.68 15.30
N PRO A 433 18.43 1.89 14.23
CA PRO A 433 19.16 0.65 14.08
C PRO A 433 20.67 0.91 14.16
N ASP A 434 21.37 0.10 14.97
CA ASP A 434 22.83 0.14 15.08
C ASP A 434 23.40 -1.22 14.68
N ASP A 435 24.31 -1.20 13.72
CA ASP A 435 25.06 -2.37 13.24
C ASP A 435 26.34 -1.86 12.57
N ALA A 436 27.37 -1.67 13.38
CA ALA A 436 28.64 -1.14 12.91
C ALA A 436 29.35 -2.05 11.91
N ASP A 437 29.08 -3.37 11.96
CA ASP A 437 29.64 -4.33 11.02
C ASP A 437 28.97 -4.19 9.65
N LEU A 438 27.65 -4.12 9.62
CA LEU A 438 26.89 -3.89 8.38
C LEU A 438 27.23 -2.53 7.76
N GLN A 439 27.34 -1.47 8.57
CA GLN A 439 27.71 -0.13 8.07
C GLN A 439 29.08 -0.14 7.41
N ARG A 440 30.10 -0.74 8.04
CA ARG A 440 31.46 -0.86 7.47
C ARG A 440 31.46 -1.67 6.18
N LEU A 441 30.70 -2.74 6.16
CA LEU A 441 30.58 -3.64 5.03
C LEU A 441 29.93 -2.94 3.83
N LEU A 442 28.84 -2.22 4.04
CA LEU A 442 28.17 -1.43 3.01
C LEU A 442 28.99 -0.25 2.50
N ALA A 443 29.79 0.39 3.37
CA ALA A 443 30.73 1.44 2.97
C ALA A 443 31.83 0.93 2.03
N GLY A 444 32.13 -0.38 2.05
CA GLY A 444 33.06 -1.06 1.14
C GLY A 444 32.38 -1.69 -0.09
N ALA A 445 31.06 -1.56 -0.23
CA ALA A 445 30.33 -2.14 -1.35
C ALA A 445 30.70 -1.45 -2.67
N LEU A 446 30.67 -2.22 -3.76
CA LEU A 446 30.87 -1.65 -5.11
C LEU A 446 29.70 -0.72 -5.48
N PRO A 447 29.96 0.34 -6.24
CA PRO A 447 28.85 1.13 -6.80
C PRO A 447 27.94 0.25 -7.66
N GLY A 448 26.64 0.29 -7.35
CA GLY A 448 25.61 -0.45 -8.10
C GLY A 448 24.61 -1.18 -7.22
N PRO A 449 23.67 -1.88 -7.85
CA PRO A 449 22.57 -2.54 -7.16
C PRO A 449 23.02 -3.62 -6.18
N THR A 450 22.33 -3.69 -5.05
CA THR A 450 22.62 -4.62 -3.96
C THR A 450 21.41 -5.49 -3.65
N LEU A 451 21.64 -6.80 -3.43
CA LEU A 451 20.66 -7.76 -2.94
C LEU A 451 21.00 -8.19 -1.51
N PHE A 452 20.08 -8.05 -0.57
CA PHE A 452 20.19 -8.66 0.75
C PHE A 452 19.52 -10.03 0.77
N VAL A 453 20.17 -11.00 1.38
CA VAL A 453 19.72 -12.38 1.55
C VAL A 453 19.73 -12.74 3.04
N PRO A 454 18.67 -13.40 3.57
CA PRO A 454 17.47 -13.86 2.88
C PRO A 454 16.57 -12.72 2.44
N VAL A 455 15.92 -12.87 1.29
CA VAL A 455 14.91 -11.91 0.83
C VAL A 455 13.64 -12.18 1.62
N SER A 456 13.42 -11.40 2.70
CA SER A 456 12.30 -11.62 3.62
C SER A 456 11.65 -10.32 4.07
N GLY A 457 10.30 -10.28 4.11
CA GLY A 457 9.51 -9.07 4.36
C GLY A 457 9.67 -8.40 5.73
N GLY A 458 10.27 -9.07 6.75
CA GLY A 458 10.31 -8.55 8.13
C GLY A 458 11.37 -7.47 8.39
N ASP A 459 12.52 -7.52 7.72
CA ASP A 459 13.66 -6.63 7.97
C ASP A 459 14.03 -5.73 6.78
N GLU A 460 13.26 -5.77 5.71
CA GLU A 460 13.54 -4.98 4.50
C GLU A 460 13.66 -3.49 4.80
N VAL A 461 12.83 -2.99 5.69
CA VAL A 461 12.85 -1.57 6.09
C VAL A 461 14.18 -1.17 6.75
N ARG A 462 14.72 -2.04 7.64
CA ARG A 462 16.02 -1.84 8.28
C ARG A 462 17.15 -1.87 7.25
N ARG A 463 17.13 -2.82 6.33
CA ARG A 463 18.13 -2.96 5.25
C ARG A 463 18.10 -1.77 4.31
N ILE A 464 16.91 -1.31 3.91
CA ILE A 464 16.72 -0.09 3.09
C ILE A 464 17.30 1.12 3.82
N TRP A 465 17.07 1.24 5.13
CA TRP A 465 17.60 2.33 5.92
C TRP A 465 19.13 2.34 5.96
N PHE A 466 19.77 1.19 6.22
CA PHE A 466 21.24 1.08 6.23
C PHE A 466 21.84 1.36 4.85
N ALA A 467 21.29 0.77 3.80
CA ALA A 467 21.77 0.98 2.43
C ALA A 467 21.66 2.45 2.00
N THR A 468 20.56 3.11 2.35
CA THR A 468 20.35 4.52 2.05
C THR A 468 21.37 5.40 2.80
N ARG A 469 21.76 5.03 4.04
CA ARG A 469 22.79 5.75 4.80
C ARG A 469 24.20 5.54 4.27
N ALA A 470 24.50 4.32 3.85
CA ALA A 470 25.81 3.94 3.33
C ALA A 470 26.03 4.37 1.87
N GLU A 471 25.00 4.88 1.19
CA GLU A 471 25.05 5.23 -0.25
C GLU A 471 25.48 4.06 -1.15
N SER A 472 25.15 2.83 -0.74
CA SER A 472 25.62 1.59 -1.38
C SER A 472 24.95 1.27 -2.74
N GLY A 473 24.18 2.21 -3.30
CA GLY A 473 23.41 1.98 -4.53
C GLY A 473 21.98 1.48 -4.27
N PRO A 474 21.17 1.34 -5.32
CA PRO A 474 19.78 0.90 -5.20
C PRO A 474 19.69 -0.57 -4.77
N LEU A 475 18.58 -0.94 -4.15
CA LEU A 475 18.32 -2.31 -3.68
C LEU A 475 17.37 -3.06 -4.60
N LEU A 476 17.62 -4.37 -4.80
CA LEU A 476 16.62 -5.28 -5.34
C LEU A 476 15.52 -5.55 -4.29
N ASN A 477 15.90 -5.58 -3.03
CA ASN A 477 14.95 -5.64 -1.92
C ASN A 477 14.05 -4.41 -1.91
N GLY A 478 12.86 -4.55 -1.32
CA GLY A 478 11.94 -3.43 -1.28
C GLY A 478 10.85 -3.56 -0.23
N TYR A 479 10.23 -2.43 0.05
CA TYR A 479 9.09 -2.31 0.94
C TYR A 479 8.19 -1.18 0.44
N SER A 480 6.92 -1.46 0.20
CA SER A 480 5.93 -0.45 -0.15
C SER A 480 4.50 -0.95 0.08
N GLY A 481 3.51 -0.13 -0.25
CA GLY A 481 2.11 -0.52 -0.27
C GLY A 481 1.75 -1.56 -1.35
N PHE A 482 2.61 -1.73 -2.33
CA PHE A 482 2.54 -2.71 -3.41
C PHE A 482 3.86 -3.48 -3.46
N ILE A 483 3.78 -4.80 -3.69
CA ILE A 483 4.97 -5.67 -3.82
C ILE A 483 5.01 -6.18 -5.26
N TRP A 484 6.10 -5.91 -5.96
CA TRP A 484 6.26 -6.33 -7.34
C TRP A 484 6.38 -7.86 -7.45
N PRO A 485 5.75 -8.49 -8.42
CA PRO A 485 5.86 -9.93 -8.62
C PRO A 485 7.28 -10.43 -8.80
N GLN A 486 8.16 -9.64 -9.45
CA GLN A 486 9.57 -9.96 -9.60
C GLN A 486 10.31 -10.08 -8.25
N TYR A 487 9.88 -9.35 -7.23
CA TYR A 487 10.43 -9.48 -5.89
C TYR A 487 10.29 -10.91 -5.34
N TRP A 488 9.15 -11.54 -5.61
CA TRP A 488 8.93 -12.92 -5.22
C TRP A 488 9.85 -13.89 -5.97
N TYR A 489 10.15 -13.60 -7.25
CA TYR A 489 11.13 -14.38 -8.01
C TYR A 489 12.51 -14.33 -7.37
N PHE A 490 13.01 -13.14 -7.00
CA PHE A 490 14.29 -12.99 -6.31
C PHE A 490 14.32 -13.69 -4.96
N ARG A 491 13.23 -13.57 -4.18
CA ARG A 491 13.08 -14.28 -2.92
C ARG A 491 13.20 -15.79 -3.12
N ASP A 492 12.48 -16.29 -4.09
CA ASP A 492 12.41 -17.70 -4.39
C ASP A 492 13.75 -18.24 -4.92
N ALA A 493 14.37 -17.51 -5.84
CA ALA A 493 15.68 -17.86 -6.36
C ALA A 493 16.76 -17.88 -5.27
N ALA A 494 16.72 -16.91 -4.33
CA ALA A 494 17.66 -16.89 -3.20
C ALA A 494 17.40 -18.00 -2.18
N ALA A 495 16.15 -18.40 -1.98
CA ALA A 495 15.79 -19.46 -1.02
C ALA A 495 15.99 -20.87 -1.55
N GLU A 496 16.04 -21.07 -2.87
CA GLU A 496 16.28 -22.37 -3.53
C GLU A 496 17.74 -22.61 -3.88
N VAL A 497 18.63 -21.78 -3.38
CA VAL A 497 20.05 -21.88 -3.66
C VAL A 497 20.65 -23.15 -3.07
N THR A 498 21.50 -23.82 -3.86
CA THR A 498 22.27 -24.99 -3.51
C THR A 498 23.69 -24.81 -3.99
N ALA A 499 24.64 -25.61 -3.51
CA ALA A 499 26.03 -25.57 -4.01
C ALA A 499 26.12 -25.82 -5.55
N ALA A 500 25.15 -26.52 -6.14
CA ALA A 500 25.15 -26.81 -7.57
C ALA A 500 24.66 -25.62 -8.43
N ASN A 501 23.76 -24.77 -7.92
CA ASN A 501 23.12 -23.71 -8.71
C ASN A 501 23.54 -22.28 -8.32
N VAL A 502 24.21 -22.08 -7.20
CA VAL A 502 24.53 -20.75 -6.66
C VAL A 502 25.44 -19.93 -7.58
N SER A 503 26.43 -20.56 -8.23
CA SER A 503 27.31 -19.87 -9.19
C SER A 503 26.52 -19.41 -10.42
N GLY A 504 25.60 -20.23 -10.92
CA GLY A 504 24.68 -19.85 -11.99
C GLY A 504 23.78 -18.67 -11.59
N LEU A 505 23.24 -18.67 -10.36
CA LEU A 505 22.46 -17.55 -9.82
C LEU A 505 23.31 -16.28 -9.69
N ALA A 506 24.53 -16.38 -9.16
CA ALA A 506 25.43 -15.22 -9.02
C ALA A 506 25.74 -14.57 -10.37
N ARG A 507 26.04 -15.38 -11.41
CA ARG A 507 26.24 -14.89 -12.79
C ARG A 507 24.96 -14.24 -13.35
N ALA A 508 23.79 -14.81 -13.07
CA ALA A 508 22.51 -14.25 -13.51
C ALA A 508 22.19 -12.92 -12.83
N LEU A 509 22.44 -12.81 -11.53
CA LEU A 509 22.34 -11.56 -10.78
C LEU A 509 23.28 -10.49 -11.34
N ALA A 510 24.54 -10.85 -11.60
CA ALA A 510 25.51 -9.94 -12.22
C ALA A 510 25.08 -9.48 -13.62
N ALA A 511 24.51 -10.38 -14.44
CA ALA A 511 23.96 -10.05 -15.75
C ALA A 511 22.74 -9.13 -15.65
N TYR A 512 21.92 -9.25 -14.60
CA TYR A 512 20.81 -8.35 -14.31
C TYR A 512 21.28 -6.97 -13.81
N GLY A 513 22.55 -6.83 -13.45
CA GLY A 513 23.18 -5.58 -13.00
C GLY A 513 23.51 -5.53 -11.52
N VAL A 514 23.24 -6.59 -10.76
CA VAL A 514 23.59 -6.66 -9.33
C VAL A 514 25.11 -6.67 -9.17
N ARG A 515 25.61 -5.83 -8.27
CA ARG A 515 27.04 -5.73 -7.97
C ARG A 515 27.40 -6.28 -6.60
N ASN A 516 26.44 -6.34 -5.69
CA ASN A 516 26.67 -6.76 -4.32
C ASN A 516 25.58 -7.72 -3.86
N VAL A 517 25.97 -8.79 -3.16
CA VAL A 517 25.05 -9.65 -2.40
C VAL A 517 25.48 -9.61 -0.93
N VAL A 518 24.57 -9.21 -0.07
CA VAL A 518 24.81 -9.10 1.38
C VAL A 518 24.06 -10.22 2.09
N LEU A 519 24.79 -11.15 2.67
CA LEU A 519 24.24 -12.31 3.40
C LEU A 519 24.11 -11.99 4.88
N GLU A 520 22.95 -12.18 5.45
CA GLU A 520 22.71 -12.15 6.92
C GLU A 520 22.87 -13.58 7.48
N ARG A 521 24.07 -13.93 7.92
CA ARG A 521 24.47 -15.28 8.33
C ARG A 521 23.61 -15.86 9.46
N THR A 522 23.09 -15.02 10.32
CA THR A 522 22.29 -15.43 11.48
C THR A 522 20.84 -15.79 11.14
N ARG A 523 20.39 -15.43 9.94
CA ARG A 523 19.01 -15.65 9.48
C ARG A 523 18.88 -16.57 8.29
N GLU A 524 19.97 -16.75 7.56
CA GLU A 524 19.98 -17.69 6.45
C GLU A 524 19.93 -19.13 6.95
N GLY A 525 19.23 -19.99 6.24
CA GLY A 525 19.25 -21.43 6.51
C GLY A 525 20.65 -21.99 6.35
N ALA A 526 21.03 -22.99 7.15
CA ALA A 526 22.40 -23.52 7.17
C ALA A 526 22.81 -24.07 5.79
N GLU A 527 21.89 -24.71 5.06
CA GLU A 527 22.12 -25.24 3.72
C GLU A 527 22.34 -24.14 2.69
N GLN A 528 21.49 -23.11 2.72
CA GLN A 528 21.57 -21.94 1.83
C GLN A 528 22.83 -21.14 2.12
N LEU A 529 23.13 -20.90 3.39
CA LEU A 529 24.35 -20.21 3.79
C LEU A 529 25.60 -20.95 3.31
N ALA A 530 25.65 -22.27 3.49
CA ALA A 530 26.75 -23.08 3.00
C ALA A 530 26.88 -23.02 1.47
N ALA A 531 25.76 -22.99 0.75
CA ALA A 531 25.74 -22.81 -0.68
C ALA A 531 26.33 -21.46 -1.11
N TRP A 532 25.89 -20.36 -0.49
CA TRP A 532 26.44 -19.02 -0.77
C TRP A 532 27.93 -18.91 -0.42
N GLU A 533 28.39 -19.61 0.63
CA GLU A 533 29.80 -19.61 1.03
C GLU A 533 30.70 -20.34 0.01
N THR A 534 30.18 -21.26 -0.81
CA THR A 534 30.95 -21.89 -1.90
C THR A 534 31.38 -20.91 -2.97
N LEU A 535 30.75 -19.72 -3.05
CA LEU A 535 31.15 -18.68 -3.99
C LEU A 535 32.47 -17.98 -3.63
N ALA A 536 32.98 -18.19 -2.43
CA ALA A 536 34.30 -17.67 -2.10
C ALA A 536 35.37 -18.32 -2.97
N GLY A 537 35.90 -17.52 -3.92
CA GLY A 537 36.86 -18.01 -4.94
C GLY A 537 36.25 -18.51 -6.26
N ASP A 538 34.91 -18.38 -6.42
CA ASP A 538 34.26 -18.61 -7.72
C ASP A 538 34.49 -17.41 -8.66
N GLU A 539 34.57 -17.68 -9.96
CA GLU A 539 34.76 -16.65 -11.00
C GLU A 539 33.65 -15.62 -11.05
N ALA A 540 32.46 -15.94 -10.51
CA ALA A 540 31.33 -15.01 -10.42
C ALA A 540 31.51 -13.92 -9.32
N VAL A 541 32.55 -14.06 -8.47
CA VAL A 541 32.76 -13.18 -7.30
C VAL A 541 34.17 -12.56 -7.36
N GLU A 542 34.27 -11.25 -7.41
CA GLU A 542 35.52 -10.53 -7.35
C GLU A 542 36.15 -10.55 -5.95
N SER A 543 35.29 -10.42 -4.92
CA SER A 543 35.77 -10.39 -3.54
C SER A 543 34.67 -10.85 -2.56
N THR A 544 35.13 -11.37 -1.42
CA THR A 544 34.30 -11.75 -0.29
C THR A 544 34.80 -11.08 0.98
N VAL A 545 33.94 -10.34 1.66
CA VAL A 545 34.26 -9.64 2.91
C VAL A 545 33.31 -10.11 4.02
N ASN A 546 33.88 -10.54 5.12
CA ASN A 546 33.11 -10.95 6.32
C ASN A 546 33.25 -9.90 7.43
N ALA A 547 32.14 -9.52 8.06
CA ALA A 547 32.10 -8.65 9.22
C ALA A 547 30.93 -9.03 10.14
N GLY A 548 31.25 -9.47 11.36
CA GLY A 548 30.23 -9.91 12.32
C GLY A 548 29.30 -10.99 11.77
N GLY A 549 28.00 -10.74 11.85
CA GLY A 549 26.94 -11.61 11.30
C GLY A 549 26.70 -11.46 9.79
N TRP A 550 27.56 -10.77 9.04
CA TRP A 550 27.34 -10.41 7.64
C TRP A 550 28.46 -10.89 6.73
N THR A 551 28.12 -11.21 5.49
CA THR A 551 29.07 -11.45 4.39
C THR A 551 28.66 -10.62 3.19
N LEU A 552 29.60 -9.88 2.63
CA LEU A 552 29.46 -9.16 1.35
C LEU A 552 30.17 -9.97 0.27
N LEU A 553 29.41 -10.38 -0.75
CA LEU A 553 29.92 -10.91 -1.99
C LEU A 553 29.86 -9.80 -3.05
N GLN A 554 30.98 -9.40 -3.60
CA GLN A 554 31.06 -8.46 -4.70
C GLN A 554 31.13 -9.24 -6.00
N LEU A 555 30.08 -9.08 -6.83
CA LEU A 555 29.94 -9.87 -8.04
C LEU A 555 30.81 -9.33 -9.17
N ALA A 556 31.47 -10.22 -9.88
CA ALA A 556 32.23 -9.89 -11.08
C ALA A 556 31.26 -9.33 -12.16
N PRO A 557 31.69 -8.28 -12.91
CA PRO A 557 30.84 -7.73 -13.97
C PRO A 557 30.59 -8.81 -15.04
N SER A 558 29.31 -9.04 -15.34
CA SER A 558 29.00 -9.95 -16.43
C SER A 558 29.36 -9.30 -17.77
N THR A 559 30.21 -9.97 -18.52
CA THR A 559 30.54 -9.60 -19.92
C THR A 559 29.44 -10.01 -20.90
N VAL A 560 28.42 -10.74 -20.43
CA VAL A 560 27.39 -11.35 -21.25
C VAL A 560 26.04 -10.75 -20.85
N VAL A 561 25.73 -9.55 -21.32
CA VAL A 561 24.35 -9.01 -21.32
C VAL A 561 23.69 -9.54 -22.61
N ALA A 562 23.24 -10.76 -22.60
CA ALA A 562 22.42 -11.26 -23.67
C ALA A 562 20.95 -11.20 -23.31
N GLN A 563 20.34 -10.04 -23.56
CA GLN A 563 18.89 -10.04 -23.83
C GLN A 563 18.70 -11.00 -25.01
N GLY A 564 18.07 -12.13 -24.76
CA GLY A 564 17.89 -13.17 -25.74
C GLY A 564 16.46 -13.26 -26.24
N PRO A 565 16.23 -13.54 -27.52
CA PRO A 565 14.90 -13.81 -28.01
C PRO A 565 14.28 -15.00 -27.25
N TRP A 566 12.95 -15.07 -27.22
CA TRP A 566 12.19 -16.16 -26.62
C TRP A 566 12.54 -17.53 -27.26
N SER A 567 12.89 -17.52 -28.53
CA SER A 567 13.36 -18.73 -29.27
C SER A 567 14.58 -19.40 -28.63
N GLN A 568 15.30 -18.75 -27.74
CA GLN A 568 16.43 -19.32 -27.02
C GLN A 568 16.02 -20.22 -25.85
N LEU A 569 14.77 -20.18 -25.40
CA LEU A 569 14.26 -20.99 -24.31
C LEU A 569 13.52 -22.23 -24.86
N GLU A 570 13.60 -23.32 -24.13
CA GLU A 570 12.63 -24.40 -24.30
C GLU A 570 11.34 -23.98 -23.61
N ARG A 571 10.19 -24.19 -24.27
CA ARG A 571 8.90 -23.70 -23.88
C ARG A 571 7.88 -24.81 -23.85
N THR A 572 7.32 -25.08 -22.69
CA THR A 572 6.33 -26.14 -22.53
C THR A 572 5.07 -25.57 -21.91
N ILE A 573 3.94 -25.71 -22.59
CA ILE A 573 2.63 -25.41 -22.05
C ILE A 573 1.88 -26.73 -21.80
N VAL A 574 1.28 -26.90 -20.64
CA VAL A 574 0.55 -28.12 -20.26
C VAL A 574 -0.94 -27.88 -20.44
N LEU A 575 -1.45 -28.21 -21.60
CA LEU A 575 -2.88 -28.24 -21.90
C LEU A 575 -3.22 -29.63 -22.40
N THR A 576 -3.94 -30.40 -21.63
CA THR A 576 -4.40 -31.73 -22.04
C THR A 576 -5.76 -31.70 -22.70
N SER A 577 -6.67 -30.88 -22.20
CA SER A 577 -7.95 -30.52 -22.80
C SER A 577 -8.42 -29.19 -22.22
N ALA A 578 -9.23 -28.47 -22.96
CA ALA A 578 -9.81 -27.20 -22.48
C ALA A 578 -11.35 -27.29 -22.59
N PRO A 579 -12.12 -26.76 -21.61
CA PRO A 579 -13.56 -26.61 -21.74
C PRO A 579 -13.90 -25.60 -22.83
N GLY A 580 -14.95 -25.85 -23.62
CA GLY A 580 -15.42 -24.86 -24.59
C GLY A 580 -15.90 -23.57 -23.92
N ASP A 581 -15.60 -22.44 -24.52
CA ASP A 581 -16.05 -21.09 -24.10
C ASP A 581 -15.75 -20.74 -22.62
N ALA A 582 -14.58 -21.14 -22.13
CA ALA A 582 -14.15 -20.90 -20.75
C ALA A 582 -12.80 -20.19 -20.71
N GLY A 583 -12.63 -19.34 -19.69
CA GLY A 583 -11.33 -18.82 -19.33
C GLY A 583 -10.50 -19.90 -18.62
N LEU A 584 -9.28 -20.13 -19.07
CA LEU A 584 -8.35 -21.12 -18.56
C LEU A 584 -7.07 -20.47 -18.10
N LEU A 585 -6.67 -20.70 -16.85
CA LEU A 585 -5.34 -20.40 -16.39
C LEU A 585 -4.44 -21.61 -16.63
N THR A 586 -3.33 -21.40 -17.33
CA THR A 586 -2.36 -22.46 -17.63
C THR A 586 -0.95 -22.01 -17.34
N TRP A 587 -0.05 -22.96 -17.34
CA TRP A 587 1.38 -22.74 -17.11
C TRP A 587 2.16 -22.84 -18.40
N LEU A 588 2.93 -21.79 -18.69
CA LEU A 588 3.98 -21.81 -19.68
C LEU A 588 5.30 -21.96 -18.95
N THR A 589 5.92 -23.12 -19.04
CA THR A 589 7.24 -23.36 -18.49
C THR A 589 8.31 -22.93 -19.49
N LEU A 590 9.19 -22.05 -19.05
CA LEU A 590 10.34 -21.54 -19.76
C LEU A 590 11.59 -22.19 -19.18
N ALA A 591 12.37 -22.93 -19.99
CA ALA A 591 13.60 -23.56 -19.54
C ALA A 591 14.79 -23.01 -20.32
N ASN A 592 15.83 -22.62 -19.61
CA ASN A 592 17.09 -22.17 -20.15
C ASN A 592 18.10 -23.33 -20.08
N ASN A 593 18.18 -24.11 -21.14
CA ASN A 593 19.10 -25.29 -21.25
C ASN A 593 20.50 -24.89 -21.73
N ARG A 594 20.87 -23.62 -21.58
CA ARG A 594 22.18 -23.10 -21.98
C ARG A 594 23.10 -22.95 -20.77
N ASP A 595 24.39 -22.83 -21.07
CA ASP A 595 25.46 -22.61 -20.11
C ASP A 595 25.57 -21.17 -19.56
N ARG A 596 24.68 -20.26 -20.00
CA ARG A 596 24.69 -18.84 -19.64
C ARG A 596 23.28 -18.33 -19.32
N PRO A 597 23.19 -17.29 -18.49
CA PRO A 597 21.89 -16.70 -18.14
C PRO A 597 21.16 -16.16 -19.37
N TRP A 598 19.82 -16.27 -19.35
CA TRP A 598 18.93 -15.61 -20.30
C TRP A 598 18.24 -14.44 -19.60
N LEU A 599 18.17 -13.29 -20.27
CA LEU A 599 17.39 -12.14 -19.86
C LEU A 599 16.31 -11.88 -20.91
N PRO A 600 15.10 -11.49 -20.48
CA PRO A 600 14.01 -11.21 -21.41
C PRO A 600 14.35 -10.03 -22.33
N PRO A 601 13.96 -10.08 -23.61
CA PRO A 601 14.08 -8.92 -24.49
C PRO A 601 13.27 -7.76 -23.90
N ASN A 602 13.81 -6.56 -23.87
CA ASN A 602 13.17 -5.36 -23.30
C ASN A 602 12.86 -5.38 -21.79
N GLY A 603 13.50 -6.25 -20.99
CA GLY A 603 13.37 -6.29 -19.54
C GLY A 603 12.22 -7.15 -19.01
N SER A 604 11.97 -7.10 -17.71
CA SER A 604 11.02 -7.95 -16.98
C SER A 604 9.62 -7.34 -16.80
N GLN A 605 9.21 -6.43 -17.67
CA GLN A 605 7.86 -5.84 -17.64
C GLN A 605 6.82 -6.84 -18.17
N VAL A 606 5.56 -6.65 -17.79
CA VAL A 606 4.43 -7.38 -18.36
C VAL A 606 4.42 -7.21 -19.87
N ARG A 607 4.21 -8.32 -20.59
CA ARG A 607 4.09 -8.34 -22.05
C ARG A 607 2.66 -8.63 -22.44
N HIS A 608 2.18 -7.90 -23.42
CA HIS A 608 0.96 -8.28 -24.12
C HIS A 608 1.31 -9.39 -25.10
N ALA A 609 0.73 -10.56 -24.89
CA ALA A 609 0.87 -11.71 -25.77
C ALA A 609 -0.43 -11.92 -26.54
N LEU A 610 -0.30 -12.10 -27.85
CA LEU A 610 -1.42 -12.34 -28.73
C LEU A 610 -1.70 -13.84 -28.83
N VAL A 611 -2.85 -14.26 -28.36
CA VAL A 611 -3.32 -15.65 -28.42
C VAL A 611 -4.21 -15.83 -29.65
N LYS A 612 -3.94 -16.87 -30.43
CA LYS A 612 -4.73 -17.23 -31.61
C LYS A 612 -5.07 -18.72 -31.60
N TRP A 613 -6.28 -19.03 -31.95
CA TRP A 613 -6.78 -20.40 -32.13
C TRP A 613 -7.20 -20.63 -33.58
N TRP A 614 -6.66 -21.69 -34.20
CA TRP A 614 -6.89 -22.04 -35.57
C TRP A 614 -7.60 -23.40 -35.64
N ASN A 615 -8.62 -23.54 -36.50
CA ASN A 615 -9.27 -24.84 -36.69
C ASN A 615 -8.45 -25.73 -37.63
N GLY A 616 -8.84 -27.00 -37.78
CA GLY A 616 -8.14 -27.97 -38.61
C GLY A 616 -8.09 -27.63 -40.11
N GLU A 617 -8.79 -26.59 -40.56
CA GLU A 617 -8.74 -26.05 -41.93
C GLU A 617 -7.77 -24.86 -42.02
N GLY A 618 -7.07 -24.49 -40.92
CA GLY A 618 -6.16 -23.36 -40.87
C GLY A 618 -6.88 -21.98 -40.85
N ARG A 619 -8.16 -21.96 -40.46
CA ARG A 619 -8.92 -20.73 -40.30
C ARG A 619 -8.84 -20.22 -38.86
N LEU A 620 -8.56 -18.93 -38.66
CA LEU A 620 -8.58 -18.27 -37.36
C LEU A 620 -10.01 -18.26 -36.79
N VAL A 621 -10.19 -18.82 -35.60
CA VAL A 621 -11.50 -18.96 -34.91
C VAL A 621 -11.63 -17.98 -33.76
N LEU A 622 -10.56 -17.79 -32.99
CA LEU A 622 -10.53 -16.93 -31.83
C LEU A 622 -9.18 -16.23 -31.71
N GLN A 623 -9.21 -14.94 -31.36
CA GLN A 623 -8.02 -14.14 -31.11
C GLN A 623 -8.29 -13.17 -29.96
N PHE A 624 -7.33 -13.04 -29.06
CA PHE A 624 -7.38 -12.08 -27.96
C PHE A 624 -5.97 -11.80 -27.43
N ASP A 625 -5.85 -10.71 -26.68
CA ASP A 625 -4.63 -10.36 -25.97
C ASP A 625 -4.65 -10.96 -24.56
N THR A 626 -3.49 -11.46 -24.11
CA THR A 626 -3.25 -11.90 -22.74
C THR A 626 -1.98 -11.28 -22.20
N GLU A 627 -1.83 -11.27 -20.89
CA GLU A 627 -0.65 -10.77 -20.23
C GLU A 627 0.33 -11.93 -19.94
N LEU A 628 1.59 -11.68 -20.19
CA LEU A 628 2.70 -12.59 -19.90
C LEU A 628 3.76 -11.86 -19.09
N MET A 629 4.07 -12.36 -17.91
CA MET A 629 5.12 -11.79 -17.07
C MET A 629 6.38 -12.67 -17.12
N PRO A 630 7.41 -12.28 -17.88
CA PRO A 630 8.64 -13.02 -17.92
C PRO A 630 9.38 -12.93 -16.57
N PRO A 631 10.17 -13.97 -16.19
CA PRO A 631 11.07 -13.84 -15.07
C PRO A 631 12.12 -12.76 -15.36
N PRO A 632 12.67 -12.07 -14.34
CA PRO A 632 13.71 -11.06 -14.50
C PRO A 632 14.94 -11.59 -15.24
N PHE A 633 15.25 -12.85 -15.03
CA PHE A 633 16.25 -13.64 -15.76
C PHE A 633 15.95 -15.13 -15.58
N LEU A 634 16.59 -15.99 -16.38
CA LEU A 634 16.71 -17.42 -16.10
C LEU A 634 18.20 -17.77 -16.01
N ALA A 635 18.62 -18.30 -14.88
CA ALA A 635 19.96 -18.80 -14.72
C ALA A 635 20.23 -19.95 -15.71
N ALA A 636 21.51 -20.28 -15.97
CA ALA A 636 21.91 -21.43 -16.77
C ALA A 636 21.29 -22.72 -16.19
N GLU A 637 20.81 -23.58 -17.07
CA GLU A 637 20.20 -24.88 -16.72
C GLU A 637 19.01 -24.79 -15.73
N ASN A 638 18.28 -23.65 -15.71
CA ASN A 638 17.14 -23.43 -14.83
C ASN A 638 15.85 -23.22 -15.62
N SER A 639 14.72 -23.42 -14.97
CA SER A 639 13.39 -23.23 -15.55
C SER A 639 12.49 -22.40 -14.62
N HIS A 640 11.53 -21.72 -15.22
CA HIS A 640 10.50 -20.97 -14.51
C HIS A 640 9.17 -21.12 -15.23
N SER A 641 8.08 -21.25 -14.45
CA SER A 641 6.74 -21.33 -15.01
C SER A 641 6.02 -20.00 -14.79
N VAL A 642 5.47 -19.47 -15.88
CA VAL A 642 4.65 -18.26 -15.87
C VAL A 642 3.19 -18.63 -16.15
N ILE A 643 2.27 -17.88 -15.57
CA ILE A 643 0.84 -18.11 -15.78
C ILE A 643 0.41 -17.39 -17.04
N VAL A 644 -0.43 -18.05 -17.83
CA VAL A 644 -1.06 -17.51 -19.03
C VAL A 644 -2.56 -17.71 -18.94
N HIS A 645 -3.32 -16.63 -19.15
CA HIS A 645 -4.76 -16.69 -19.21
C HIS A 645 -5.21 -16.92 -20.65
N LEU A 646 -5.95 -18.00 -20.88
CA LEU A 646 -6.44 -18.40 -22.19
C LEU A 646 -7.97 -18.42 -22.20
N PHE A 647 -8.59 -17.86 -23.23
CA PHE A 647 -9.97 -18.17 -23.59
C PHE A 647 -9.97 -19.25 -24.67
N THR A 648 -10.93 -20.15 -24.63
CA THR A 648 -11.01 -21.28 -25.55
C THR A 648 -12.15 -21.07 -26.58
N PRO A 649 -12.04 -21.66 -27.78
CA PRO A 649 -13.16 -21.67 -28.72
C PRO A 649 -14.41 -22.32 -28.09
N ALA A 650 -15.59 -21.77 -28.42
CA ALA A 650 -16.86 -22.25 -27.90
C ALA A 650 -17.25 -23.65 -28.40
N GLU A 651 -16.86 -23.98 -29.63
CA GLU A 651 -17.18 -25.28 -30.22
C GLU A 651 -16.08 -26.31 -29.86
N PRO A 652 -16.51 -27.52 -29.41
CA PRO A 652 -15.56 -28.62 -29.20
C PRO A 652 -14.85 -29.02 -30.46
N GLY A 653 -13.58 -29.40 -30.35
CA GLY A 653 -12.80 -29.80 -31.48
C GLY A 653 -11.29 -29.74 -31.22
N ARG A 654 -10.53 -30.06 -32.26
CA ARG A 654 -9.07 -29.94 -32.24
C ARG A 654 -8.67 -28.65 -32.91
N TYR A 655 -7.86 -27.86 -32.20
CA TYR A 655 -7.38 -26.55 -32.64
C TYR A 655 -5.88 -26.44 -32.50
N ASP A 656 -5.28 -25.61 -33.32
CA ASP A 656 -3.89 -25.19 -33.14
C ASP A 656 -3.87 -23.87 -32.37
N LEU A 657 -3.19 -23.86 -31.23
CA LEU A 657 -2.97 -22.71 -30.37
C LEU A 657 -1.62 -22.08 -30.68
N THR A 658 -1.63 -20.79 -31.00
CA THR A 658 -0.39 -20.01 -31.07
C THR A 658 -0.45 -18.86 -30.06
N ILE A 659 0.66 -18.60 -29.37
CA ILE A 659 0.87 -17.45 -28.49
C ILE A 659 2.09 -16.70 -29.01
N GLU A 660 1.90 -15.43 -29.31
CA GLU A 660 2.94 -14.56 -29.84
C GLU A 660 3.24 -13.42 -28.86
N ALA A 661 4.49 -13.17 -28.52
CA ALA A 661 4.93 -12.01 -27.76
C ALA A 661 6.23 -11.45 -28.31
N ASP A 662 6.41 -10.13 -28.23
CA ASP A 662 7.58 -9.42 -28.77
C ASP A 662 7.89 -9.74 -30.27
N GLY A 663 6.84 -10.10 -31.03
CA GLY A 663 6.98 -10.49 -32.45
C GLY A 663 7.48 -11.92 -32.70
N GLU A 664 7.59 -12.73 -31.69
CA GLU A 664 7.98 -14.14 -31.74
C GLU A 664 6.83 -15.05 -31.36
N THR A 665 6.72 -16.22 -32.02
CA THR A 665 5.80 -17.28 -31.56
C THR A 665 6.41 -18.02 -30.38
N ILE A 666 5.78 -17.87 -29.22
CA ILE A 666 6.21 -18.50 -27.96
C ILE A 666 5.64 -19.91 -27.84
N VAL A 667 4.38 -20.10 -28.25
CA VAL A 667 3.69 -21.40 -28.24
C VAL A 667 3.12 -21.66 -29.61
N ASP A 668 3.28 -22.88 -30.09
CA ASP A 668 2.62 -23.41 -31.30
C ASP A 668 2.30 -24.88 -31.02
N ARG A 669 1.01 -25.19 -30.80
CA ARG A 669 0.62 -26.52 -30.34
C ARG A 669 -0.83 -26.85 -30.66
N ALA A 670 -1.10 -28.12 -31.01
CA ALA A 670 -2.46 -28.65 -31.09
C ALA A 670 -3.05 -28.90 -29.71
N VAL A 671 -4.30 -28.45 -29.51
CA VAL A 671 -5.08 -28.57 -28.26
C VAL A 671 -6.48 -29.11 -28.57
N ASP A 672 -6.93 -30.05 -27.76
CA ASP A 672 -8.30 -30.57 -27.86
C ASP A 672 -9.21 -29.74 -26.92
N VAL A 673 -10.25 -29.14 -27.47
CA VAL A 673 -11.30 -28.41 -26.76
C VAL A 673 -12.47 -29.34 -26.55
N GLY A 674 -12.87 -29.58 -25.28
CA GLY A 674 -13.91 -30.55 -24.92
C GLY A 674 -15.34 -30.01 -25.00
N ASP A 675 -16.32 -30.93 -24.98
CA ASP A 675 -17.74 -30.64 -25.11
C ASP A 675 -18.38 -29.98 -23.86
N SER A 676 -17.77 -30.12 -22.72
CA SER A 676 -18.32 -29.63 -21.44
C SER A 676 -17.22 -29.40 -20.41
N PRO A 677 -17.37 -28.40 -19.52
CA PRO A 677 -16.51 -28.30 -18.35
C PRO A 677 -16.60 -29.58 -17.52
N PRO A 678 -15.52 -29.99 -16.81
CA PRO A 678 -15.55 -31.14 -15.94
C PRO A 678 -16.68 -31.04 -14.93
N ALA A 679 -17.34 -32.20 -14.68
CA ALA A 679 -18.48 -32.25 -13.76
C ALA A 679 -18.12 -31.68 -12.39
N SER A 680 -18.94 -30.77 -11.88
CA SER A 680 -18.78 -30.23 -10.53
C SER A 680 -19.01 -31.34 -9.50
N PHE A 681 -18.09 -31.46 -8.52
CA PHE A 681 -18.40 -32.26 -7.32
C PHE A 681 -19.32 -31.43 -6.42
N ASP A 682 -20.46 -32.03 -6.03
CA ASP A 682 -21.35 -31.46 -5.03
C ASP A 682 -20.65 -31.43 -3.65
N GLY A 683 -19.95 -30.34 -3.37
CA GLY A 683 -19.49 -30.00 -2.04
C GLY A 683 -20.42 -28.94 -1.45
N THR A 684 -20.91 -29.16 -0.27
CA THR A 684 -22.04 -28.52 0.39
C THR A 684 -21.82 -27.05 0.85
N MET A 685 -21.03 -26.25 0.16
CA MET A 685 -21.14 -24.81 0.26
C MET A 685 -21.50 -24.25 -1.12
N VAL A 686 -22.78 -24.04 -1.31
CA VAL A 686 -23.42 -23.29 -2.39
C VAL A 686 -22.52 -23.03 -3.62
N GLY A 687 -22.20 -24.09 -4.36
CA GLY A 687 -21.48 -23.97 -5.63
C GLY A 687 -19.94 -23.77 -5.56
N LEU A 688 -19.34 -23.73 -4.39
CA LEU A 688 -17.89 -23.67 -4.20
C LEU A 688 -17.34 -25.08 -4.00
N GLY A 689 -16.57 -25.61 -4.93
CA GLY A 689 -15.90 -26.91 -4.83
C GLY A 689 -14.41 -26.79 -5.14
N ALA A 690 -13.58 -27.59 -4.49
CA ALA A 690 -12.16 -27.61 -4.76
C ALA A 690 -11.61 -29.04 -4.77
N GLY A 691 -10.82 -29.37 -5.81
CA GLY A 691 -9.98 -30.57 -5.86
C GLY A 691 -8.53 -30.17 -5.71
N LEU A 692 -7.82 -30.73 -4.73
CA LEU A 692 -6.39 -30.48 -4.57
C LEU A 692 -5.62 -31.64 -5.19
N THR A 693 -4.75 -31.34 -6.16
CA THR A 693 -3.93 -32.34 -6.87
C THR A 693 -2.48 -31.83 -6.95
N GLY A 694 -1.53 -32.74 -7.10
CA GLY A 694 -0.14 -32.37 -7.40
C GLY A 694 0.58 -31.67 -6.26
N VAL A 695 0.65 -32.28 -5.08
CA VAL A 695 1.46 -31.75 -3.99
C VAL A 695 2.91 -32.14 -4.17
N LEU A 696 3.75 -31.19 -4.52
CA LEU A 696 5.20 -31.35 -4.44
C LEU A 696 5.64 -30.95 -3.01
N ALA A 697 5.51 -31.88 -2.07
CA ALA A 697 6.19 -31.80 -0.80
C ALA A 697 7.37 -32.78 -0.84
N ARG A 698 8.58 -32.30 -0.61
CA ARG A 698 9.65 -33.22 -0.24
C ARG A 698 9.32 -33.80 1.12
N PRO A 699 9.51 -35.13 1.36
CA PRO A 699 9.23 -35.74 2.65
C PRO A 699 10.02 -35.03 3.72
N PHE A 700 9.32 -34.56 4.75
CA PHE A 700 9.84 -33.57 5.65
C PHE A 700 10.06 -34.17 7.06
N ALA A 701 11.32 -34.48 7.38
CA ALA A 701 11.79 -34.49 8.76
C ALA A 701 12.43 -33.13 8.99
N GLY A 702 11.78 -32.26 9.77
CA GLY A 702 12.18 -30.87 9.90
C GLY A 702 12.51 -30.49 11.33
N ARG A 703 12.95 -29.25 11.50
CA ARG A 703 13.18 -28.62 12.80
C ARG A 703 11.99 -27.79 13.22
N PRO A 704 11.71 -27.63 14.53
CA PRO A 704 10.74 -26.68 15.02
C PRO A 704 11.04 -25.26 14.54
N GLY A 705 10.01 -24.54 14.07
CA GLY A 705 10.12 -23.17 13.57
C GLY A 705 10.77 -23.02 12.19
N GLN A 706 11.06 -24.10 11.50
CA GLN A 706 11.63 -24.07 10.16
C GLN A 706 10.57 -23.77 9.11
N SER A 707 10.90 -22.92 8.12
CA SER A 707 10.05 -22.69 6.97
C SER A 707 10.44 -23.61 5.81
N PHE A 708 9.44 -24.15 5.14
CA PHE A 708 9.61 -24.92 3.91
C PHE A 708 8.61 -24.49 2.85
N ARG A 709 8.95 -24.77 1.60
CA ARG A 709 8.10 -24.38 0.47
C ARG A 709 7.11 -25.49 0.17
N LEU A 710 5.86 -25.12 0.00
CA LEU A 710 4.79 -26.00 -0.43
C LEU A 710 4.24 -25.50 -1.78
N HIS A 711 4.06 -26.44 -2.70
CA HIS A 711 3.42 -26.22 -3.98
C HIS A 711 2.18 -27.11 -4.05
N VAL A 712 1.02 -26.53 -4.29
CA VAL A 712 -0.26 -27.22 -4.34
C VAL A 712 -1.03 -26.79 -5.58
N ASP A 713 -1.38 -27.75 -6.42
CA ASP A 713 -2.29 -27.52 -7.52
C ASP A 713 -3.74 -27.70 -7.04
N ALA A 714 -4.56 -26.69 -7.25
CA ALA A 714 -5.97 -26.70 -6.91
C ALA A 714 -6.82 -26.58 -8.18
N LEU A 715 -7.82 -27.43 -8.28
CA LEU A 715 -8.81 -27.43 -9.36
C LEU A 715 -10.12 -26.90 -8.80
N ASN A 716 -10.75 -25.95 -9.49
CA ASN A 716 -12.11 -25.54 -9.16
C ASN A 716 -13.10 -26.62 -9.64
N THR A 717 -13.56 -27.44 -8.73
CA THR A 717 -14.57 -28.50 -9.00
C THR A 717 -15.98 -28.03 -8.69
N GLY A 718 -16.16 -26.78 -8.27
CA GLY A 718 -17.45 -26.17 -8.00
C GLY A 718 -18.21 -25.76 -9.26
N SER A 719 -19.37 -25.18 -9.07
CA SER A 719 -20.21 -24.61 -10.11
C SER A 719 -20.10 -23.08 -10.21
N VAL A 720 -19.29 -22.45 -9.34
CA VAL A 720 -19.09 -21.00 -9.24
C VAL A 720 -17.60 -20.67 -9.44
N GLU A 721 -17.32 -19.57 -10.12
CA GLU A 721 -15.96 -19.06 -10.29
C GLU A 721 -15.30 -18.73 -8.94
N TRP A 722 -14.01 -19.02 -8.83
CA TRP A 722 -13.16 -18.48 -7.77
C TRP A 722 -12.58 -17.17 -8.27
N GLY A 723 -12.90 -16.07 -7.64
CA GLY A 723 -12.44 -14.76 -8.05
C GLY A 723 -12.85 -13.70 -7.05
N ASP A 724 -12.91 -12.47 -7.47
CA ASP A 724 -13.18 -11.28 -6.64
C ASP A 724 -14.42 -11.41 -5.73
N LYS A 725 -15.41 -12.20 -6.13
CA LYS A 725 -16.64 -12.40 -5.35
C LYS A 725 -16.54 -13.50 -4.31
N GLY A 726 -15.61 -14.46 -4.46
CA GLY A 726 -15.53 -15.64 -3.59
C GLY A 726 -14.39 -15.62 -2.58
N ASN A 727 -13.43 -14.73 -2.74
CA ASN A 727 -12.26 -14.60 -1.87
C ASN A 727 -11.64 -15.94 -1.43
N ILE A 728 -11.49 -16.84 -2.41
CA ILE A 728 -11.00 -18.19 -2.20
C ILE A 728 -9.48 -18.17 -2.09
N LYS A 729 -8.94 -18.76 -1.02
CA LYS A 729 -7.50 -18.91 -0.78
C LYS A 729 -7.17 -20.35 -0.46
N LEU A 730 -5.92 -20.71 -0.69
CA LEU A 730 -5.37 -21.91 -0.11
C LEU A 730 -4.84 -21.58 1.28
N GLY A 731 -5.19 -22.38 2.27
CA GLY A 731 -4.71 -22.24 3.63
C GLY A 731 -4.12 -23.54 4.16
N TRP A 732 -3.46 -23.45 5.29
CA TRP A 732 -2.94 -24.62 5.98
C TRP A 732 -3.19 -24.53 7.48
N ARG A 733 -3.30 -25.75 8.11
CA ARG A 733 -3.41 -25.92 9.56
C ARG A 733 -2.53 -27.06 10.01
N TRP A 734 -1.96 -26.91 11.19
CA TRP A 734 -1.17 -27.94 11.84
C TRP A 734 -2.00 -28.67 12.90
N TYR A 735 -1.91 -30.00 12.90
CA TYR A 735 -2.50 -30.89 13.87
C TYR A 735 -1.37 -31.66 14.56
N ARG A 736 -1.36 -31.66 15.90
CA ARG A 736 -0.42 -32.45 16.68
C ARG A 736 -0.94 -33.88 16.78
N VAL A 737 -0.11 -34.85 16.46
CA VAL A 737 -0.44 -36.27 16.59
C VAL A 737 0.04 -36.78 17.97
N LEU A 738 -0.89 -37.24 18.77
CA LEU A 738 -0.62 -37.80 20.08
C LEU A 738 -0.13 -39.26 19.96
N PRO A 739 0.52 -39.81 21.01
CA PRO A 739 0.98 -41.21 21.00
C PRO A 739 -0.13 -42.27 20.83
N ASN A 740 -1.35 -41.94 21.16
CA ASN A 740 -2.54 -42.79 20.94
C ASN A 740 -3.12 -42.66 19.50
N GLY A 741 -2.53 -41.81 18.66
CA GLY A 741 -2.98 -41.57 17.30
C GLY A 741 -4.02 -40.45 17.15
N ASP A 742 -4.52 -39.88 18.24
CA ASP A 742 -5.45 -38.76 18.18
C ASP A 742 -4.78 -37.50 17.65
N GLU A 743 -5.55 -36.68 16.96
CA GLU A 743 -5.10 -35.42 16.37
C GLU A 743 -5.71 -34.22 17.12
N ILE A 744 -4.88 -33.30 17.56
CA ILE A 744 -5.30 -32.06 18.21
C ILE A 744 -4.94 -30.89 17.30
N GLU A 745 -5.92 -30.08 16.96
CA GLU A 745 -5.69 -28.82 16.22
C GLU A 745 -4.77 -27.87 17.02
N THR A 746 -3.80 -27.29 16.34
CA THR A 746 -2.89 -26.32 16.95
C THR A 746 -3.26 -24.89 16.52
N PRO A 747 -2.81 -23.85 17.22
CA PRO A 747 -3.04 -22.47 16.82
C PRO A 747 -2.24 -22.04 15.57
N TYR A 748 -1.45 -22.94 14.99
CA TYR A 748 -0.58 -22.65 13.86
C TYR A 748 -1.33 -22.88 12.56
N GLU A 749 -1.76 -21.78 11.93
CA GLU A 749 -2.40 -21.78 10.64
C GLU A 749 -1.89 -20.61 9.77
N GLY A 750 -2.12 -20.67 8.49
CA GLY A 750 -1.77 -19.59 7.58
C GLY A 750 -2.52 -19.68 6.26
N ARG A 751 -2.24 -18.71 5.40
CA ARG A 751 -2.80 -18.60 4.05
C ARG A 751 -1.67 -18.45 3.05
N PHE A 752 -1.80 -19.13 1.91
CA PHE A 752 -0.96 -18.82 0.76
C PHE A 752 -1.45 -17.49 0.18
N PRO A 753 -0.54 -16.54 -0.09
CA PRO A 753 -0.92 -15.39 -0.87
C PRO A 753 -1.39 -15.89 -2.24
N LEU A 754 -2.57 -15.48 -2.68
CA LEU A 754 -2.86 -15.47 -4.11
C LEU A 754 -1.75 -14.63 -4.74
N LEU A 755 -1.14 -15.12 -5.80
CA LEU A 755 -0.26 -14.31 -6.63
C LEU A 755 -1.17 -13.22 -7.24
N GLY A 756 -1.24 -12.08 -6.55
CA GLY A 756 -2.34 -11.13 -6.60
C GLY A 756 -2.55 -10.37 -7.91
N HIS A 757 -1.96 -10.78 -9.03
CA HIS A 757 -2.01 -9.98 -10.25
C HIS A 757 -2.37 -10.79 -11.51
N LEU A 758 -2.60 -12.08 -11.37
CA LEU A 758 -2.87 -12.96 -12.50
C LEU A 758 -4.26 -13.58 -12.43
N THR A 759 -5.08 -13.12 -11.52
CA THR A 759 -6.36 -13.73 -11.26
C THR A 759 -7.49 -12.97 -11.93
N GLY A 760 -7.66 -13.24 -13.19
CA GLY A 760 -9.03 -13.36 -13.65
C GLY A 760 -9.70 -14.50 -12.84
N PRO A 761 -11.04 -14.58 -12.84
CA PRO A 761 -11.77 -15.59 -12.11
C PRO A 761 -11.32 -17.00 -12.55
N ILE A 762 -11.09 -17.89 -11.58
CA ILE A 762 -10.84 -19.31 -11.87
C ILE A 762 -12.19 -19.98 -12.06
N TRP A 763 -12.52 -20.23 -13.31
CA TRP A 763 -13.80 -20.83 -13.68
C TRP A 763 -13.90 -22.28 -13.22
N PRO A 764 -15.10 -22.83 -13.04
CA PRO A 764 -15.31 -24.25 -12.87
C PRO A 764 -14.57 -25.08 -13.91
N GLY A 765 -13.87 -26.11 -13.45
CA GLY A 765 -13.02 -26.95 -14.28
C GLY A 765 -11.58 -26.46 -14.49
N ASN A 766 -11.26 -25.25 -14.05
CA ASN A 766 -9.91 -24.70 -14.17
C ASN A 766 -9.10 -24.88 -12.88
N GLY A 767 -7.78 -24.98 -13.04
CA GLY A 767 -6.83 -25.14 -11.97
C GLY A 767 -6.04 -23.88 -11.68
N TYR A 768 -5.49 -23.82 -10.47
CA TYR A 768 -4.52 -22.80 -10.04
C TYR A 768 -3.44 -23.45 -9.19
N SER A 769 -2.18 -23.08 -9.40
CA SER A 769 -1.06 -23.57 -8.59
C SER A 769 -0.67 -22.55 -7.54
N PHE A 770 -0.81 -22.94 -6.29
CA PHE A 770 -0.43 -22.16 -5.13
C PHE A 770 1.00 -22.52 -4.73
N ARG A 771 1.82 -21.50 -4.48
CA ARG A 771 3.17 -21.66 -3.95
C ARG A 771 3.33 -20.76 -2.74
N GLY A 772 3.91 -21.26 -1.66
CA GLY A 772 4.15 -20.45 -0.49
C GLY A 772 5.03 -21.12 0.54
N LEU A 773 5.47 -20.33 1.52
CA LEU A 773 6.22 -20.81 2.66
C LEU A 773 5.27 -21.24 3.77
N VAL A 774 5.47 -22.44 4.30
CA VAL A 774 4.78 -22.96 5.46
C VAL A 774 5.81 -23.10 6.57
N THR A 775 5.50 -22.51 7.73
CA THR A 775 6.40 -22.60 8.89
C THR A 775 5.92 -23.72 9.79
N THR A 776 6.85 -24.59 10.21
CA THR A 776 6.56 -25.67 11.16
C THR A 776 6.25 -25.11 12.56
N PRO A 777 5.46 -25.83 13.37
CA PRO A 777 5.30 -25.51 14.78
C PRO A 777 6.64 -25.35 15.50
N PRO A 778 6.74 -24.46 16.50
CA PRO A 778 7.98 -24.23 17.23
C PRO A 778 8.34 -25.35 18.21
N GLU A 779 7.52 -26.38 18.34
CA GLU A 779 7.67 -27.48 19.27
C GLU A 779 8.06 -28.76 18.53
N PRO A 780 8.94 -29.60 19.11
CA PRO A 780 9.22 -30.92 18.57
C PRO A 780 8.02 -31.86 18.73
N GLY A 781 7.86 -32.81 17.84
CA GLY A 781 6.79 -33.79 17.90
C GLY A 781 6.36 -34.29 16.52
N SER A 782 5.33 -35.15 16.50
CA SER A 782 4.69 -35.59 15.29
C SER A 782 3.49 -34.70 14.99
N PHE A 783 3.41 -34.23 13.75
CA PHE A 783 2.37 -33.33 13.28
C PHE A 783 1.80 -33.79 11.95
N LYS A 784 0.59 -33.36 11.66
CA LYS A 784 -0.01 -33.40 10.34
C LYS A 784 -0.26 -31.98 9.86
N LEU A 785 0.25 -31.66 8.69
CA LEU A 785 -0.09 -30.46 7.98
C LEU A 785 -1.30 -30.77 7.10
N ARG A 786 -2.41 -30.10 7.32
CA ARG A 786 -3.58 -30.14 6.43
C ARG A 786 -3.63 -28.88 5.58
N VAL A 787 -3.66 -29.06 4.28
CA VAL A 787 -3.81 -27.99 3.30
C VAL A 787 -5.21 -28.07 2.73
N LEU A 788 -5.92 -26.95 2.80
CA LEU A 788 -7.33 -26.85 2.44
C LEU A 788 -7.59 -25.53 1.71
N MET A 789 -8.66 -25.49 0.93
CA MET A 789 -9.18 -24.24 0.40
C MET A 789 -10.05 -23.55 1.46
N VAL A 790 -10.00 -22.23 1.47
CA VAL A 790 -10.79 -21.39 2.38
C VAL A 790 -11.47 -20.28 1.59
N ALA A 791 -12.77 -20.13 1.79
CA ALA A 791 -13.49 -18.92 1.41
C ALA A 791 -13.39 -17.95 2.59
N GLU A 792 -12.62 -16.89 2.44
CA GLU A 792 -12.43 -15.93 3.52
C GLU A 792 -13.77 -15.32 3.93
N MET A 793 -13.99 -15.21 5.24
CA MET A 793 -15.23 -14.74 5.86
C MET A 793 -16.43 -15.71 5.77
N VAL A 794 -16.32 -16.83 5.04
CA VAL A 794 -17.36 -17.86 4.95
C VAL A 794 -16.94 -19.10 5.74
N GLY A 795 -15.71 -19.59 5.52
CA GLY A 795 -15.19 -20.77 6.21
C GLY A 795 -14.28 -21.62 5.32
N TRP A 796 -13.80 -22.71 5.88
CA TRP A 796 -13.02 -23.69 5.14
C TRP A 796 -13.96 -24.48 4.21
N LEU A 797 -13.53 -24.71 2.98
CA LEU A 797 -14.30 -25.50 2.03
C LEU A 797 -14.27 -26.98 2.46
N ASP A 798 -15.40 -27.64 2.32
CA ASP A 798 -15.53 -29.06 2.61
C ASP A 798 -14.99 -29.89 1.43
N ALA A 799 -13.69 -29.75 1.18
CA ALA A 799 -12.96 -30.51 0.18
C ALA A 799 -11.93 -31.41 0.88
N PRO A 800 -11.63 -32.59 0.32
CA PRO A 800 -10.62 -33.46 0.91
C PRO A 800 -9.29 -32.68 1.10
N PRO A 801 -8.78 -32.61 2.34
CA PRO A 801 -7.50 -31.93 2.57
C PRO A 801 -6.35 -32.73 1.97
N VAL A 802 -5.33 -32.02 1.54
CA VAL A 802 -4.02 -32.66 1.39
C VAL A 802 -3.42 -32.78 2.79
N VAL A 803 -3.03 -33.98 3.15
CA VAL A 803 -2.44 -34.28 4.47
C VAL A 803 -1.00 -34.71 4.31
N ILE A 804 -0.10 -34.02 5.02
CA ILE A 804 1.34 -34.32 5.02
C ILE A 804 1.76 -34.64 6.44
N ASP A 805 2.31 -35.84 6.64
CA ASP A 805 2.89 -36.24 7.94
C ASP A 805 4.28 -35.61 8.11
N VAL A 806 4.49 -34.96 9.23
CA VAL A 806 5.72 -34.22 9.53
C VAL A 806 6.23 -34.60 10.92
N VAL A 807 7.51 -34.96 11.03
CA VAL A 807 8.17 -35.23 12.32
C VAL A 807 9.20 -34.15 12.56
N LEU A 808 9.02 -33.40 13.63
CA LEU A 808 9.91 -32.32 14.03
C LEU A 808 10.83 -32.81 15.15
N ARG A 809 12.15 -32.73 14.94
CA ARG A 809 13.16 -33.13 15.93
C ARG A 809 14.03 -31.92 16.28
N ARG A 810 14.40 -31.81 17.57
CA ARG A 810 15.54 -30.94 17.93
C ARG A 810 16.81 -31.66 17.50
N GLU A 811 17.78 -30.94 16.97
CA GLU A 811 19.14 -31.45 16.94
C GLU A 811 19.72 -31.40 18.35
N ASP A 812 20.25 -32.48 18.81
CA ASP A 812 21.05 -32.58 20.05
C ASP A 812 22.39 -31.86 19.87
#